data_2190b4a3ae70ef6f698ae22cdd7dde5b
#
_entry.id   2190b4a3ae70ef6f698ae22cdd7dde5b
#
_cell.length_a   1.000
_cell.length_b   1.000
_cell.length_c   1.000
_cell.angle_alpha   90.00
_cell.angle_beta   90.00
_cell.angle_gamma   90.00
#
_symmetry.space_group_name_H-M   'P 1'
#
loop_
_entity.id
_entity.type
_entity.pdbx_description
1 polymer ?
#
loop_
_entity_poly.entity_id
_entity_poly.type
_entity_poly.pdbx_seq_one_letter_code
_entity_poly.pdbx_strand_id
1 'polypeptide(L)'
;MLTNEQAKENLKKYGPNELEEGKKKSVFQIFLEQFKDFLVIILIISAVISGFLGDVESAIVIFVVITMNAILGTVQTVKAEQSLNSLKQLSAPDAKVVRDGQLMQVPAIEVTVGDEVIVEAGDLIPADGKLLTVASLKVDESALTGESLPVEKSLDEVPEGAALGDQTNRVFSGSFVTYGRASYEVTEVGMSTEVGKIAGLLKNASEKQTPLQKNLDDFGKKLSITILVFCGILFAISVIRGESIVNAFLFAVALAVAAIPEALSSIVTIVLSFGTQKMAKEHAIIRKLQAVEGLGSVSIICSDKTGTLTQNKMTVENYYVNGESVCSGEIDLKDPAQRELLMFSMLCNDSTNQNGQEIGDPTETALINLGSLLGEDYAQVREEYPRLSEVPFDSDRKLMSTEHFIDGRYVMVVKGAVDVLLERMSHIQDGDTLRKITEEDRVRIEVQNKHFSENGLRVLAFAFKTMEQEQGLTLNDENDLTFLGLISMMDPPRVESKDAVAECIKAGIKPIMITGDHKVTAAAIAKRIGILENMSEACEGAVIEDMTDEELQEFVPNISVYARVSPEHKIRIVRAWQERGNIVAMTGDGVNDAPALKQADIGVAMGITGSEVAKDAAAMVLTDDNFATIVKAVENGRNIYQNIKNAIQFLLSGNFAAILAVLYASLASLPVPFAPVHLLFINLLTDSLPAIALGLEPHNPEVMKEKPRAMGESILTKPFLTSIGVEGLCIGIMTMTAFMIGYRDGNAVLASTMAFGTLCSSRLVHGFNCKANKPIIFTKRFWNNIYLIGAFVLGCLLITGVLMIPALQGMFKVQTLTVAQLMTVYGLALLNLPVIQLLKWIRTRKK
;
A
#
# COMPACT_ATOMS: atom_id res chain seq x y z
N MET A 1 27.81 27.92 6.85
CA MET A 1 27.54 26.57 7.33
C MET A 1 27.02 26.64 8.76
N LEU A 2 25.84 26.14 9.01
CA LEU A 2 25.23 26.09 10.36
C LEU A 2 25.85 24.97 11.21
N THR A 3 25.92 25.20 12.53
CA THR A 3 26.17 24.11 13.49
C THR A 3 24.84 23.44 13.87
N ASN A 4 24.89 22.21 14.39
CA ASN A 4 23.71 21.51 14.87
C ASN A 4 22.97 22.25 16.00
N GLU A 5 23.69 23.01 16.84
CA GLU A 5 23.09 23.84 17.89
C GLU A 5 22.37 25.05 17.31
N GLN A 6 22.98 25.74 16.34
CA GLN A 6 22.34 26.86 15.65
C GLN A 6 21.10 26.40 14.85
N ALA A 7 21.16 25.21 14.22
CA ALA A 7 19.98 24.64 13.53
C ALA A 7 18.82 24.40 14.50
N LYS A 8 19.08 23.90 15.71
CA LYS A 8 18.04 23.73 16.75
C LYS A 8 17.48 25.07 17.26
N GLU A 9 18.29 26.11 17.34
CA GLU A 9 17.82 27.46 17.70
C GLU A 9 16.98 28.06 16.56
N ASN A 10 17.41 27.91 15.32
CA ASN A 10 16.67 28.37 14.15
C ASN A 10 15.33 27.64 14.01
N LEU A 11 15.29 26.31 14.26
CA LEU A 11 14.05 25.54 14.27
C LEU A 11 13.04 26.05 15.32
N LYS A 12 13.52 26.48 16.49
CA LYS A 12 12.64 27.13 17.48
C LYS A 12 12.18 28.52 17.08
N LYS A 13 12.98 29.24 16.32
CA LYS A 13 12.71 30.63 15.89
C LYS A 13 11.78 30.69 14.69
N TYR A 14 11.99 29.86 13.68
CA TYR A 14 11.27 29.87 12.40
C TYR A 14 10.17 28.81 12.35
N GLY A 15 10.13 27.87 13.31
CA GLY A 15 9.23 26.71 13.32
C GLY A 15 9.70 25.55 12.44
N PRO A 16 8.97 24.41 12.47
CA PRO A 16 9.27 23.26 11.63
C PRO A 16 8.97 23.58 10.17
N ASN A 17 9.72 22.94 9.27
CA ASN A 17 9.49 23.05 7.83
C ASN A 17 8.32 22.16 7.42
N GLU A 18 7.13 22.57 7.79
CA GLU A 18 5.86 21.91 7.43
C GLU A 18 4.80 22.93 7.04
N LEU A 19 3.96 22.54 6.11
CA LEU A 19 2.77 23.32 5.78
C LEU A 19 1.73 23.14 6.89
N GLU A 20 1.22 24.25 7.44
CA GLU A 20 0.10 24.17 8.40
C GLU A 20 -1.07 23.43 7.76
N GLU A 21 -1.31 22.21 8.17
CA GLU A 21 -2.61 21.56 7.97
C GLU A 21 -3.67 22.46 8.60
N GLY A 22 -4.83 22.62 7.95
CA GLY A 22 -5.91 23.46 8.45
C GLY A 22 -6.13 23.22 9.95
N LYS A 23 -6.51 24.24 10.72
CA LYS A 23 -6.63 24.18 12.18
C LYS A 23 -7.27 22.88 12.61
N LYS A 24 -6.48 22.01 13.27
CA LYS A 24 -6.99 20.76 13.86
C LYS A 24 -8.16 21.13 14.76
N LYS A 25 -9.32 20.53 14.50
CA LYS A 25 -10.50 20.75 15.35
C LYS A 25 -10.17 20.29 16.77
N SER A 26 -10.49 21.09 17.76
CA SER A 26 -10.36 20.63 19.13
C SER A 26 -11.33 19.48 19.41
N VAL A 27 -10.97 18.58 20.32
CA VAL A 27 -11.86 17.47 20.73
C VAL A 27 -13.26 17.98 21.12
N PHE A 28 -13.33 19.16 21.75
CA PHE A 28 -14.59 19.79 22.08
C PHE A 28 -15.38 20.27 20.85
N GLN A 29 -14.70 20.77 19.81
CA GLN A 29 -15.36 21.14 18.55
C GLN A 29 -15.92 19.89 17.83
N ILE A 30 -15.15 18.81 17.80
CA ILE A 30 -15.61 17.54 17.25
C ILE A 30 -16.84 17.02 18.00
N PHE A 31 -16.83 17.14 19.34
CA PHE A 31 -17.97 16.79 20.17
C PHE A 31 -19.22 17.66 19.88
N LEU A 32 -19.07 18.95 19.74
CA LEU A 32 -20.19 19.84 19.38
C LEU A 32 -20.69 19.58 17.94
N GLU A 33 -19.83 19.17 17.03
CA GLU A 33 -20.26 18.84 15.68
C GLU A 33 -21.17 17.61 15.62
N GLN A 34 -21.06 16.67 16.57
CA GLN A 34 -21.97 15.54 16.67
C GLN A 34 -23.43 15.97 16.87
N PHE A 35 -23.66 17.13 17.54
CA PHE A 35 -25.00 17.65 17.73
C PHE A 35 -25.59 18.40 16.52
N LYS A 36 -24.79 18.62 15.46
CA LYS A 36 -25.28 19.22 14.20
C LYS A 36 -25.87 18.20 13.25
N ASP A 37 -25.74 16.90 13.57
CA ASP A 37 -26.35 15.85 12.78
C ASP A 37 -27.87 16.03 12.75
N PHE A 38 -28.46 15.88 11.54
CA PHE A 38 -29.88 16.09 11.32
C PHE A 38 -30.76 15.20 12.22
N LEU A 39 -30.36 13.96 12.44
CA LEU A 39 -31.08 13.01 13.27
C LEU A 39 -30.98 13.34 14.75
N VAL A 40 -29.82 13.78 15.19
CA VAL A 40 -29.61 14.26 16.57
C VAL A 40 -30.48 15.50 16.85
N ILE A 41 -30.59 16.41 15.89
CA ILE A 41 -31.49 17.59 16.02
C ILE A 41 -32.95 17.16 16.19
N ILE A 42 -33.40 16.18 15.38
CA ILE A 42 -34.78 15.63 15.50
C ILE A 42 -34.99 14.99 16.88
N LEU A 43 -34.01 14.24 17.40
CA LEU A 43 -34.07 13.65 18.74
C LEU A 43 -34.12 14.72 19.83
N ILE A 44 -33.36 15.80 19.73
CA ILE A 44 -33.41 16.93 20.67
C ILE A 44 -34.81 17.55 20.65
N ILE A 45 -35.38 17.77 19.47
CA ILE A 45 -36.75 18.28 19.33
C ILE A 45 -37.75 17.31 20.01
N SER A 46 -37.58 16.00 19.77
CA SER A 46 -38.42 14.97 20.38
C SER A 46 -38.30 14.96 21.92
N ALA A 47 -37.06 15.07 22.45
CA ALA A 47 -36.85 15.17 23.90
C ALA A 47 -37.50 16.41 24.51
N VAL A 48 -37.41 17.55 23.82
CA VAL A 48 -38.08 18.81 24.26
C VAL A 48 -39.60 18.64 24.26
N ILE A 49 -40.19 18.05 23.23
CA ILE A 49 -41.63 17.79 23.13
C ILE A 49 -42.06 16.84 24.25
N SER A 50 -41.33 15.73 24.49
CA SER A 50 -41.60 14.79 25.58
C SER A 50 -41.59 15.49 26.95
N GLY A 51 -40.58 16.37 27.18
CA GLY A 51 -40.51 17.15 28.44
C GLY A 51 -41.70 18.10 28.65
N PHE A 52 -42.13 18.79 27.58
CA PHE A 52 -43.33 19.68 27.66
C PHE A 52 -44.62 18.92 27.88
N LEU A 53 -44.70 17.66 27.45
CA LEU A 53 -45.87 16.82 27.64
C LEU A 53 -45.93 16.13 29.02
N GLY A 54 -44.91 16.35 29.86
CA GLY A 54 -44.81 15.81 31.21
C GLY A 54 -44.08 14.49 31.31
N ASP A 55 -43.58 13.93 30.20
CA ASP A 55 -42.72 12.74 30.21
C ASP A 55 -41.23 13.14 30.35
N VAL A 56 -40.91 13.70 31.50
CA VAL A 56 -39.58 14.22 31.83
C VAL A 56 -38.56 13.08 31.88
N GLU A 57 -38.94 11.89 32.28
CA GLU A 57 -38.07 10.72 32.35
C GLU A 57 -37.56 10.30 30.94
N SER A 58 -38.46 10.23 29.97
CA SER A 58 -38.09 9.96 28.58
C SER A 58 -37.21 11.03 27.98
N ALA A 59 -37.50 12.31 28.28
CA ALA A 59 -36.68 13.43 27.81
C ALA A 59 -35.24 13.33 28.33
N ILE A 60 -35.06 13.06 29.63
CA ILE A 60 -33.74 12.90 30.25
C ILE A 60 -32.99 11.73 29.61
N VAL A 61 -33.64 10.59 29.43
CA VAL A 61 -33.03 9.38 28.83
C VAL A 61 -32.56 9.65 27.39
N ILE A 62 -33.41 10.30 26.59
CA ILE A 62 -33.05 10.66 25.22
C ILE A 62 -31.81 11.57 25.25
N PHE A 63 -31.74 12.56 26.11
CA PHE A 63 -30.62 13.49 26.23
C PHE A 63 -29.34 12.78 26.69
N VAL A 64 -29.42 11.85 27.66
CA VAL A 64 -28.27 11.05 28.11
C VAL A 64 -27.72 10.21 26.98
N VAL A 65 -28.60 9.56 26.21
CA VAL A 65 -28.19 8.70 25.10
C VAL A 65 -27.56 9.50 23.96
N ILE A 66 -28.13 10.65 23.60
CA ILE A 66 -27.53 11.57 22.62
C ILE A 66 -26.13 11.98 23.07
N THR A 67 -25.95 12.34 24.34
CA THR A 67 -24.66 12.75 24.89
C THR A 67 -23.66 11.60 24.85
N MET A 68 -24.07 10.39 25.21
CA MET A 68 -23.21 9.19 25.11
C MET A 68 -22.82 8.89 23.68
N ASN A 69 -23.77 9.01 22.73
CA ASN A 69 -23.49 8.81 21.33
C ASN A 69 -22.50 9.86 20.81
N ALA A 70 -22.65 11.11 21.18
CA ALA A 70 -21.72 12.19 20.83
C ALA A 70 -20.32 11.94 21.40
N ILE A 71 -20.20 11.45 22.64
CA ILE A 71 -18.91 11.05 23.23
C ILE A 71 -18.26 9.92 22.41
N LEU A 72 -19.02 8.87 22.12
CA LEU A 72 -18.52 7.73 21.37
C LEU A 72 -18.07 8.12 19.95
N GLY A 73 -18.90 8.89 19.23
CA GLY A 73 -18.56 9.43 17.91
C GLY A 73 -17.30 10.29 17.93
N THR A 74 -17.16 11.13 18.98
CA THR A 74 -15.95 11.94 19.18
C THR A 74 -14.71 11.07 19.39
N VAL A 75 -14.77 10.07 20.24
CA VAL A 75 -13.66 9.15 20.51
C VAL A 75 -13.27 8.39 19.22
N GLN A 76 -14.25 7.96 18.46
CA GLN A 76 -14.04 7.27 17.18
C GLN A 76 -13.32 8.19 16.17
N THR A 77 -13.81 9.43 16.01
CA THR A 77 -13.22 10.41 15.08
C THR A 77 -11.79 10.76 15.48
N VAL A 78 -11.55 11.08 16.76
CA VAL A 78 -10.22 11.42 17.26
C VAL A 78 -9.23 10.27 17.08
N LYS A 79 -9.62 9.03 17.35
CA LYS A 79 -8.75 7.86 17.11
C LYS A 79 -8.46 7.64 15.63
N ALA A 80 -9.44 7.82 14.76
CA ALA A 80 -9.24 7.72 13.32
C ALA A 80 -8.25 8.79 12.83
N GLU A 81 -8.40 10.05 13.24
CA GLU A 81 -7.47 11.14 12.89
C GLU A 81 -6.06 10.92 13.43
N GLN A 82 -5.92 10.46 14.68
CA GLN A 82 -4.60 10.14 15.25
C GLN A 82 -3.89 9.04 14.47
N SER A 83 -4.62 8.01 14.06
CA SER A 83 -4.05 6.91 13.26
C SER A 83 -3.57 7.38 11.89
N LEU A 84 -4.32 8.25 11.23
CA LEU A 84 -3.95 8.85 9.95
C LEU A 84 -2.72 9.75 10.06
N ASN A 85 -2.65 10.58 11.10
CA ASN A 85 -1.51 11.46 11.33
C ASN A 85 -0.21 10.69 11.60
N SER A 86 -0.29 9.58 12.34
CA SER A 86 0.88 8.70 12.56
C SER A 86 1.42 8.10 11.24
N LEU A 87 0.55 7.79 10.28
CA LEU A 87 0.96 7.29 8.96
C LEU A 87 1.63 8.37 8.11
N LYS A 88 1.12 9.61 8.15
CA LYS A 88 1.74 10.75 7.44
C LYS A 88 3.17 10.99 7.91
N GLN A 89 3.45 10.89 9.22
CA GLN A 89 4.80 11.05 9.77
C GLN A 89 5.78 9.97 9.30
N LEU A 90 5.33 8.74 9.08
CA LEU A 90 6.16 7.64 8.56
C LEU A 90 6.54 7.80 7.09
N SER A 91 5.88 8.70 6.37
CA SER A 91 6.08 8.95 4.93
C SER A 91 6.72 10.33 4.65
N ALA A 92 7.25 11.00 5.66
CA ALA A 92 7.91 12.29 5.47
C ALA A 92 9.22 12.11 4.66
N PRO A 93 9.50 12.98 3.67
CA PRO A 93 10.75 12.92 2.92
C PRO A 93 11.94 13.32 3.81
N ASP A 94 13.12 12.81 3.45
CA ASP A 94 14.41 13.19 4.05
C ASP A 94 15.12 14.25 3.19
N ALA A 95 16.03 14.99 3.80
CA ALA A 95 16.88 15.98 3.14
C ALA A 95 18.36 15.76 3.51
N LYS A 96 19.25 16.00 2.55
CA LYS A 96 20.70 15.94 2.72
C LYS A 96 21.19 17.35 3.08
N VAL A 97 21.64 17.55 4.32
CA VAL A 97 22.12 18.87 4.80
C VAL A 97 23.58 18.80 5.23
N VAL A 98 24.29 19.95 5.12
CA VAL A 98 25.65 20.09 5.62
C VAL A 98 25.63 20.90 6.91
N ARG A 99 25.89 20.25 8.04
CA ARG A 99 26.01 20.89 9.36
C ARG A 99 27.34 20.50 10.01
N ASP A 100 27.95 21.42 10.71
CA ASP A 100 29.28 21.22 11.32
C ASP A 100 30.35 20.75 10.31
N GLY A 101 30.16 21.05 9.01
CA GLY A 101 31.04 20.62 7.92
C GLY A 101 30.88 19.14 7.53
N GLN A 102 29.87 18.46 8.02
CA GLN A 102 29.55 17.06 7.67
C GLN A 102 28.23 16.96 6.96
N LEU A 103 28.20 16.15 5.92
CA LEU A 103 26.94 15.76 5.23
C LEU A 103 26.16 14.82 6.13
N MET A 104 24.88 15.13 6.38
CA MET A 104 23.96 14.28 7.14
C MET A 104 22.57 14.27 6.52
N GLN A 105 21.86 13.20 6.72
CA GLN A 105 20.47 13.05 6.30
C GLN A 105 19.58 13.39 7.52
N VAL A 106 18.63 14.29 7.31
CA VAL A 106 17.65 14.72 8.32
C VAL A 106 16.24 14.67 7.73
N PRO A 107 15.19 14.44 8.54
CA PRO A 107 13.82 14.61 8.07
C PRO A 107 13.61 16.02 7.51
N ALA A 108 12.93 16.16 6.36
CA ALA A 108 12.71 17.47 5.72
C ALA A 108 12.02 18.48 6.65
N ILE A 109 11.24 18.02 7.64
CA ILE A 109 10.61 18.85 8.66
C ILE A 109 11.62 19.54 9.60
N GLU A 110 12.84 19.01 9.71
CA GLU A 110 13.92 19.55 10.55
C GLU A 110 14.87 20.49 9.78
N VAL A 111 14.64 20.68 8.48
CA VAL A 111 15.37 21.68 7.67
C VAL A 111 14.98 23.08 8.13
N THR A 112 15.97 23.95 8.32
CA THR A 112 15.74 25.30 8.86
C THR A 112 16.47 26.37 8.05
N VAL A 113 16.08 27.62 8.22
CA VAL A 113 16.72 28.78 7.56
C VAL A 113 18.21 28.82 7.86
N GLY A 114 19.04 28.92 6.82
CA GLY A 114 20.50 28.94 6.86
C GLY A 114 21.14 27.56 6.71
N ASP A 115 20.37 26.45 6.63
CA ASP A 115 20.93 25.15 6.27
C ASP A 115 21.47 25.17 4.83
N GLU A 116 22.59 24.52 4.60
CA GLU A 116 23.05 24.19 3.26
C GLU A 116 22.52 22.81 2.89
N VAL A 117 21.65 22.75 1.88
CA VAL A 117 21.04 21.51 1.39
C VAL A 117 21.71 21.09 0.09
N ILE A 118 22.05 19.82 -0.03
CA ILE A 118 22.56 19.22 -1.27
C ILE A 118 21.43 18.46 -1.95
N VAL A 119 21.25 18.72 -3.24
CA VAL A 119 20.23 18.06 -4.08
C VAL A 119 20.86 17.52 -5.36
N GLU A 120 20.31 16.39 -5.82
CA GLU A 120 20.67 15.71 -7.06
C GLU A 120 19.43 15.21 -7.80
N ALA A 121 19.61 14.77 -9.05
CA ALA A 121 18.48 14.29 -9.86
C ALA A 121 17.67 13.22 -9.12
N GLY A 122 16.35 13.44 -8.98
CA GLY A 122 15.43 12.61 -8.24
C GLY A 122 15.07 13.11 -6.83
N ASP A 123 15.79 14.11 -6.31
CA ASP A 123 15.48 14.70 -4.99
C ASP A 123 14.33 15.71 -5.09
N LEU A 124 13.53 15.75 -4.02
CA LEU A 124 12.57 16.81 -3.75
C LEU A 124 13.27 17.98 -3.06
N ILE A 125 12.99 19.21 -3.48
CA ILE A 125 13.49 20.41 -2.81
C ILE A 125 12.64 20.65 -1.55
N PRO A 126 13.22 20.51 -0.34
CA PRO A 126 12.44 20.55 0.90
C PRO A 126 12.03 21.97 1.34
N ALA A 127 12.77 23.00 0.94
CA ALA A 127 12.57 24.37 1.39
C ALA A 127 13.03 25.36 0.31
N ASP A 128 12.55 26.60 0.33
CA ASP A 128 12.98 27.63 -0.60
C ASP A 128 14.42 28.08 -0.28
N GLY A 129 15.23 28.31 -1.30
CA GLY A 129 16.61 28.68 -1.07
C GLY A 129 17.30 29.36 -2.24
N LYS A 130 18.48 29.87 -1.96
CA LYS A 130 19.37 30.50 -2.94
C LYS A 130 20.51 29.54 -3.28
N LEU A 131 20.75 29.33 -4.55
CA LEU A 131 21.79 28.42 -5.05
C LEU A 131 23.21 28.93 -4.65
N LEU A 132 24.04 27.99 -4.18
CA LEU A 132 25.44 28.19 -3.85
C LEU A 132 26.36 27.56 -4.90
N THR A 133 26.03 26.34 -5.34
CA THR A 133 26.75 25.62 -6.41
C THR A 133 25.75 24.98 -7.36
N VAL A 134 26.11 24.93 -8.65
CA VAL A 134 25.27 24.34 -9.69
C VAL A 134 26.12 23.52 -10.65
N ALA A 135 25.70 22.30 -10.95
CA ALA A 135 26.25 21.45 -11.98
C ALA A 135 25.13 20.93 -12.88
N SER A 136 24.83 21.67 -13.95
CA SER A 136 23.79 21.36 -14.95
C SER A 136 22.41 21.09 -14.32
N LEU A 137 22.03 21.84 -13.28
CA LEU A 137 20.77 21.62 -12.55
C LEU A 137 19.56 21.99 -13.40
N LYS A 138 18.60 21.06 -13.52
CA LYS A 138 17.27 21.31 -14.06
C LYS A 138 16.22 20.91 -13.04
N VAL A 139 15.24 21.78 -12.82
CA VAL A 139 14.21 21.63 -11.78
C VAL A 139 12.84 21.75 -12.43
N ASP A 140 11.96 20.79 -12.13
CA ASP A 140 10.54 20.85 -12.48
C ASP A 140 9.82 21.70 -11.42
N GLU A 141 9.40 22.87 -11.82
CA GLU A 141 8.66 23.85 -11.03
C GLU A 141 7.21 23.99 -11.49
N SER A 142 6.73 23.03 -12.28
CA SER A 142 5.39 23.08 -12.89
C SER A 142 4.24 23.27 -11.89
N ALA A 143 4.40 22.75 -10.67
CA ALA A 143 3.44 22.92 -9.58
C ALA A 143 3.28 24.39 -9.12
N LEU A 144 4.31 25.22 -9.30
CA LEU A 144 4.34 26.63 -8.90
C LEU A 144 4.12 27.57 -10.08
N THR A 145 4.77 27.28 -11.21
CA THR A 145 4.79 28.17 -12.38
C THR A 145 3.71 27.84 -13.41
N GLY A 146 3.21 26.59 -13.42
CA GLY A 146 2.31 26.05 -14.45
C GLY A 146 3.03 25.68 -15.76
N GLU A 147 4.34 25.88 -15.86
CA GLU A 147 5.18 25.57 -17.02
C GLU A 147 5.58 24.09 -16.98
N SER A 148 5.33 23.32 -18.04
CA SER A 148 5.58 21.88 -18.09
C SER A 148 7.04 21.48 -18.35
N LEU A 149 7.91 22.45 -18.76
CA LEU A 149 9.31 22.19 -19.04
C LEU A 149 10.17 22.47 -17.81
N PRO A 150 11.13 21.59 -17.48
CA PRO A 150 12.08 21.85 -16.39
C PRO A 150 12.90 23.11 -16.64
N VAL A 151 13.04 23.93 -15.61
CA VAL A 151 13.80 25.19 -15.64
C VAL A 151 15.28 24.89 -15.41
N GLU A 152 16.15 25.38 -16.30
CA GLU A 152 17.59 25.30 -16.11
C GLU A 152 18.03 26.38 -15.11
N LYS A 153 18.74 25.97 -14.06
CA LYS A 153 19.16 26.85 -12.97
C LYS A 153 20.60 27.29 -13.14
N SER A 154 20.87 28.56 -12.79
CA SER A 154 22.21 29.18 -12.87
C SER A 154 22.51 29.99 -11.61
N LEU A 155 23.74 30.43 -11.44
CA LEU A 155 24.14 31.36 -10.37
C LEU A 155 24.04 32.82 -10.79
N ASP A 156 23.53 33.13 -11.96
CA ASP A 156 23.44 34.49 -12.50
C ASP A 156 22.52 35.37 -11.65
N GLU A 157 22.82 36.66 -11.59
CA GLU A 157 21.98 37.60 -10.87
C GLU A 157 20.64 37.81 -11.62
N VAL A 158 19.55 37.64 -10.88
CA VAL A 158 18.19 37.83 -11.39
C VAL A 158 17.67 39.20 -10.93
N PRO A 159 16.97 39.98 -11.81
CA PRO A 159 16.38 41.27 -11.45
C PRO A 159 15.41 41.16 -10.28
N GLU A 160 15.40 42.18 -9.39
CA GLU A 160 14.39 42.26 -8.31
C GLU A 160 12.97 42.32 -8.90
N GLY A 161 12.09 41.43 -8.41
CA GLY A 161 10.70 41.34 -8.88
C GLY A 161 10.48 40.46 -10.10
N ALA A 162 11.47 39.68 -10.55
CA ALA A 162 11.29 38.67 -11.59
C ALA A 162 10.19 37.65 -11.20
N ALA A 163 9.43 37.17 -12.19
CA ALA A 163 8.45 36.12 -11.98
C ALA A 163 9.13 34.85 -11.44
N LEU A 164 8.37 33.98 -10.71
CA LEU A 164 8.94 32.78 -10.07
C LEU A 164 9.70 31.90 -11.06
N GLY A 165 9.14 31.66 -12.26
CA GLY A 165 9.79 30.85 -13.31
C GLY A 165 11.09 31.46 -13.87
N ASP A 166 11.29 32.80 -13.74
CA ASP A 166 12.49 33.48 -14.21
C ASP A 166 13.58 33.58 -13.15
N GLN A 167 13.31 33.15 -11.90
CA GLN A 167 14.29 33.15 -10.81
C GLN A 167 15.20 31.93 -10.92
N THR A 168 16.16 31.97 -11.86
CA THR A 168 17.08 30.86 -12.15
C THR A 168 18.10 30.61 -11.04
N ASN A 169 18.34 31.57 -10.15
CA ASN A 169 19.31 31.48 -9.05
C ASN A 169 18.69 31.02 -7.72
N ARG A 170 17.41 30.65 -7.73
CA ARG A 170 16.69 30.14 -6.56
C ARG A 170 16.05 28.80 -6.88
N VAL A 171 15.77 28.05 -5.82
CA VAL A 171 15.00 26.79 -5.84
C VAL A 171 13.82 26.91 -4.87
N PHE A 172 12.73 26.24 -5.17
CA PHE A 172 11.47 26.36 -4.44
C PHE A 172 11.02 25.03 -3.86
N SER A 173 10.51 25.06 -2.65
CA SER A 173 9.95 23.91 -1.94
C SER A 173 8.88 23.20 -2.78
N GLY A 174 8.87 21.87 -2.74
CA GLY A 174 7.91 21.05 -3.48
C GLY A 174 8.23 20.87 -4.97
N SER A 175 9.33 21.46 -5.47
CA SER A 175 9.84 21.24 -6.82
C SER A 175 10.80 20.05 -6.87
N PHE A 176 10.96 19.43 -8.06
CA PHE A 176 11.77 18.23 -8.23
C PHE A 176 13.00 18.49 -9.09
N VAL A 177 14.13 17.94 -8.66
CA VAL A 177 15.35 17.94 -9.47
C VAL A 177 15.26 16.86 -10.54
N THR A 178 15.19 17.26 -11.81
CA THR A 178 15.08 16.33 -12.95
C THR A 178 16.44 15.95 -13.52
N TYR A 179 17.45 16.83 -13.38
CA TYR A 179 18.81 16.59 -13.90
C TYR A 179 19.84 17.39 -13.12
N GLY A 180 21.08 16.89 -13.02
CA GLY A 180 22.21 17.58 -12.41
C GLY A 180 22.23 17.51 -10.89
N ARG A 181 23.02 18.39 -10.29
CA ARG A 181 23.20 18.51 -8.82
C ARG A 181 23.49 19.94 -8.43
N ALA A 182 23.15 20.30 -7.19
CA ALA A 182 23.43 21.62 -6.64
C ALA A 182 23.55 21.59 -5.11
N SER A 183 24.12 22.66 -4.54
CA SER A 183 23.89 23.01 -3.14
C SER A 183 23.23 24.40 -3.07
N TYR A 184 22.38 24.60 -2.07
CA TYR A 184 21.70 25.87 -1.85
C TYR A 184 21.54 26.17 -0.37
N GLU A 185 21.49 27.46 -0.02
CA GLU A 185 21.19 27.94 1.32
C GLU A 185 19.68 28.15 1.49
N VAL A 186 19.10 27.55 2.53
CA VAL A 186 17.67 27.69 2.84
C VAL A 186 17.39 29.12 3.30
N THR A 187 16.46 29.79 2.62
CA THR A 187 16.02 31.16 2.94
C THR A 187 14.66 31.20 3.63
N GLU A 188 13.76 30.28 3.28
CA GLU A 188 12.38 30.24 3.79
C GLU A 188 11.95 28.79 4.02
N VAL A 189 11.15 28.57 5.09
CA VAL A 189 10.66 27.23 5.49
C VAL A 189 9.16 27.25 5.76
N GLY A 190 8.50 26.11 5.61
CA GLY A 190 7.09 25.91 5.97
C GLY A 190 6.14 26.87 5.29
N MET A 191 5.30 27.53 6.07
CA MET A 191 4.30 28.49 5.55
C MET A 191 4.89 29.74 4.92
N SER A 192 6.17 30.03 5.14
CA SER A 192 6.84 31.18 4.53
C SER A 192 7.32 30.91 3.10
N THR A 193 7.44 29.65 2.70
CA THR A 193 7.80 29.25 1.33
C THR A 193 6.74 29.68 0.31
N GLU A 194 7.07 29.74 -0.96
CA GLU A 194 6.10 30.06 -2.03
C GLU A 194 4.93 29.06 -2.04
N VAL A 195 5.21 27.77 -1.90
CA VAL A 195 4.15 26.74 -1.73
C VAL A 195 3.33 26.99 -0.46
N GLY A 196 3.97 27.40 0.63
CA GLY A 196 3.28 27.74 1.89
C GLY A 196 2.31 28.92 1.74
N LYS A 197 2.71 29.95 1.01
CA LYS A 197 1.84 31.10 0.68
C LYS A 197 0.61 30.68 -0.12
N ILE A 198 0.77 29.80 -1.13
CA ILE A 198 -0.31 29.23 -1.94
C ILE A 198 -1.22 28.34 -1.06
N ALA A 199 -0.65 27.48 -0.22
CA ALA A 199 -1.40 26.62 0.70
C ALA A 199 -2.24 27.45 1.69
N GLY A 200 -1.72 28.60 2.14
CA GLY A 200 -2.45 29.57 2.95
C GLY A 200 -3.74 30.09 2.30
N LEU A 201 -3.74 30.27 0.98
CA LEU A 201 -4.91 30.66 0.20
C LEU A 201 -5.93 29.52 0.00
N LEU A 202 -5.46 28.27 0.03
CA LEU A 202 -6.27 27.05 -0.18
C LEU A 202 -6.79 26.42 1.11
N LYS A 203 -6.74 27.11 2.23
CA LYS A 203 -7.07 26.63 3.60
C LYS A 203 -8.44 25.94 3.78
N ASN A 204 -9.29 25.85 2.75
CA ASN A 204 -10.63 25.27 2.78
C ASN A 204 -10.80 24.01 1.88
N ALA A 205 -9.75 23.43 1.36
CA ALA A 205 -9.86 22.20 0.58
C ALA A 205 -10.12 21.01 1.51
N SER A 206 -11.36 20.48 1.49
CA SER A 206 -11.74 19.28 2.22
C SER A 206 -10.98 18.06 1.70
N GLU A 207 -10.55 17.16 2.59
CA GLU A 207 -9.97 15.85 2.19
C GLU A 207 -10.94 15.09 1.29
N LYS A 208 -10.41 14.55 0.19
CA LYS A 208 -11.22 13.77 -0.76
C LYS A 208 -11.61 12.44 -0.12
N GLN A 209 -12.91 12.16 -0.03
CA GLN A 209 -13.44 10.86 0.40
C GLN A 209 -13.03 9.74 -0.57
N THR A 210 -12.87 8.50 -0.03
CA THR A 210 -12.67 7.33 -0.86
C THR A 210 -13.93 7.01 -1.69
N PRO A 211 -13.81 6.33 -2.85
CA PRO A 211 -14.97 5.89 -3.63
C PRO A 211 -15.95 5.07 -2.80
N LEU A 212 -15.46 4.20 -1.92
CA LEU A 212 -16.27 3.41 -1.00
C LEU A 212 -17.04 4.29 -0.02
N GLN A 213 -16.38 5.26 0.62
CA GLN A 213 -17.04 6.20 1.52
C GLN A 213 -18.14 6.98 0.79
N LYS A 214 -17.84 7.48 -0.40
CA LYS A 214 -18.82 8.20 -1.23
C LYS A 214 -20.02 7.32 -1.60
N ASN A 215 -19.78 6.08 -2.03
CA ASN A 215 -20.85 5.12 -2.37
C ASN A 215 -21.71 4.78 -1.15
N LEU A 216 -21.09 4.64 0.04
CA LEU A 216 -21.82 4.36 1.28
C LEU A 216 -22.60 5.58 1.77
N ASP A 217 -22.07 6.78 1.64
CA ASP A 217 -22.78 8.01 1.96
C ASP A 217 -23.99 8.22 1.05
N ASP A 218 -23.85 7.97 -0.26
CA ASP A 218 -24.95 8.04 -1.21
C ASP A 218 -26.02 6.96 -0.93
N PHE A 219 -25.59 5.76 -0.57
CA PHE A 219 -26.51 4.71 -0.11
C PHE A 219 -27.21 5.11 1.19
N GLY A 220 -26.45 5.62 2.18
CA GLY A 220 -26.99 6.09 3.45
C GLY A 220 -28.05 7.16 3.25
N LYS A 221 -27.81 8.16 2.37
CA LYS A 221 -28.79 9.18 2.00
C LYS A 221 -30.07 8.58 1.39
N LYS A 222 -29.93 7.69 0.41
CA LYS A 222 -31.07 7.01 -0.23
C LYS A 222 -31.87 6.18 0.77
N LEU A 223 -31.18 5.43 1.63
CA LEU A 223 -31.79 4.63 2.69
C LEU A 223 -32.53 5.53 3.67
N SER A 224 -31.92 6.62 4.14
CA SER A 224 -32.53 7.58 5.05
C SER A 224 -33.80 8.19 4.48
N ILE A 225 -33.79 8.61 3.21
CA ILE A 225 -34.99 9.13 2.54
C ILE A 225 -36.08 8.06 2.47
N THR A 226 -35.74 6.82 2.13
CA THR A 226 -36.70 5.71 2.07
C THR A 226 -37.34 5.43 3.43
N ILE A 227 -36.51 5.43 4.48
CA ILE A 227 -36.97 5.23 5.86
C ILE A 227 -37.87 6.39 6.32
N LEU A 228 -37.52 7.65 6.02
CA LEU A 228 -38.33 8.81 6.38
C LEU A 228 -39.71 8.77 5.69
N VAL A 229 -39.77 8.38 4.40
CA VAL A 229 -41.04 8.19 3.69
C VAL A 229 -41.86 7.08 4.37
N PHE A 230 -41.22 5.97 4.72
CA PHE A 230 -41.87 4.86 5.40
C PHE A 230 -42.43 5.26 6.79
N CYS A 231 -41.63 5.98 7.57
CA CYS A 231 -42.05 6.54 8.85
C CYS A 231 -43.22 7.53 8.71
N GLY A 232 -43.23 8.35 7.66
CA GLY A 232 -44.35 9.23 7.34
C GLY A 232 -45.66 8.45 7.04
N ILE A 233 -45.56 7.34 6.32
CA ILE A 233 -46.70 6.46 6.06
C ILE A 233 -47.21 5.85 7.37
N LEU A 234 -46.31 5.33 8.20
CA LEU A 234 -46.72 4.75 9.50
C LEU A 234 -47.34 5.79 10.44
N PHE A 235 -46.75 7.02 10.47
CA PHE A 235 -47.33 8.15 11.20
C PHE A 235 -48.80 8.40 10.76
N ALA A 236 -49.02 8.50 9.45
CA ALA A 236 -50.36 8.74 8.93
C ALA A 236 -51.34 7.57 9.28
N ILE A 237 -50.88 6.31 9.20
CA ILE A 237 -51.69 5.13 9.59
C ILE A 237 -52.04 5.22 11.09
N SER A 238 -51.09 5.51 11.96
CA SER A 238 -51.29 5.63 13.41
C SER A 238 -52.32 6.72 13.74
N VAL A 239 -52.22 7.90 13.13
CA VAL A 239 -53.17 9.02 13.32
C VAL A 239 -54.57 8.63 12.81
N ILE A 240 -54.67 7.97 11.65
CA ILE A 240 -55.98 7.49 11.09
C ILE A 240 -56.64 6.46 12.04
N ARG A 241 -55.83 5.68 12.74
CA ARG A 241 -56.32 4.72 13.74
C ARG A 241 -56.74 5.35 15.08
N GLY A 242 -56.62 6.65 15.23
CA GLY A 242 -57.04 7.39 16.43
C GLY A 242 -55.98 7.49 17.54
N GLU A 243 -54.70 7.17 17.24
CA GLU A 243 -53.63 7.42 18.18
C GLU A 243 -53.42 8.94 18.31
N SER A 244 -52.87 9.36 19.46
CA SER A 244 -52.52 10.77 19.67
C SER A 244 -51.44 11.15 18.67
N ILE A 245 -51.56 12.31 18.01
CA ILE A 245 -50.62 12.87 17.04
C ILE A 245 -49.22 12.87 17.61
N VAL A 246 -49.05 13.21 18.88
CA VAL A 246 -47.78 13.27 19.57
C VAL A 246 -47.14 11.89 19.71
N ASN A 247 -47.91 10.88 20.15
CA ASN A 247 -47.41 9.53 20.32
C ASN A 247 -47.00 8.93 18.95
N ALA A 248 -47.85 9.13 17.92
CA ALA A 248 -47.54 8.71 16.56
C ALA A 248 -46.28 9.36 15.99
N PHE A 249 -46.09 10.68 16.28
CA PHE A 249 -44.88 11.40 15.85
C PHE A 249 -43.61 10.91 16.58
N LEU A 250 -43.65 10.80 17.91
CA LEU A 250 -42.51 10.30 18.69
C LEU A 250 -42.11 8.87 18.27
N PHE A 251 -43.09 8.05 17.97
CA PHE A 251 -42.83 6.71 17.47
C PHE A 251 -42.19 6.70 16.09
N ALA A 252 -42.71 7.50 15.15
CA ALA A 252 -42.13 7.61 13.82
C ALA A 252 -40.69 8.11 13.84
N VAL A 253 -40.38 9.09 14.70
CA VAL A 253 -39.03 9.62 14.90
C VAL A 253 -38.11 8.55 15.49
N ALA A 254 -38.56 7.85 16.55
CA ALA A 254 -37.74 6.80 17.15
C ALA A 254 -37.40 5.70 16.16
N LEU A 255 -38.36 5.29 15.32
CA LEU A 255 -38.15 4.32 14.28
C LEU A 255 -37.16 4.82 13.21
N ALA A 256 -37.27 6.08 12.78
CA ALA A 256 -36.35 6.67 11.82
C ALA A 256 -34.92 6.62 12.32
N VAL A 257 -34.69 7.01 13.57
CA VAL A 257 -33.36 6.98 14.21
C VAL A 257 -32.82 5.56 14.31
N ALA A 258 -33.66 4.59 14.72
CA ALA A 258 -33.21 3.20 14.83
C ALA A 258 -32.89 2.54 13.50
N ALA A 259 -33.57 2.96 12.44
CA ALA A 259 -33.44 2.33 11.14
C ALA A 259 -32.22 2.84 10.33
N ILE A 260 -31.71 4.05 10.64
CA ILE A 260 -30.60 4.66 9.94
C ILE A 260 -29.28 4.24 10.62
N PRO A 261 -28.35 3.60 9.90
CA PRO A 261 -27.08 3.16 10.46
C PRO A 261 -26.07 4.31 10.54
N GLU A 262 -26.17 5.18 11.53
CA GLU A 262 -25.30 6.37 11.70
C GLU A 262 -23.81 6.00 11.80
N ALA A 263 -23.49 4.89 12.44
CA ALA A 263 -22.12 4.43 12.64
C ALA A 263 -21.42 3.92 11.37
N LEU A 264 -22.11 3.80 10.23
CA LEU A 264 -21.59 3.12 9.04
C LEU A 264 -20.32 3.75 8.48
N SER A 265 -20.34 5.06 8.23
CA SER A 265 -19.18 5.79 7.68
C SER A 265 -18.00 5.83 8.67
N SER A 266 -18.29 6.01 9.96
CA SER A 266 -17.27 6.01 11.02
C SER A 266 -16.57 4.65 11.14
N ILE A 267 -17.33 3.55 11.09
CA ILE A 267 -16.77 2.19 11.17
C ILE A 267 -15.87 1.91 9.98
N VAL A 268 -16.26 2.30 8.77
CA VAL A 268 -15.42 2.14 7.57
C VAL A 268 -14.10 2.88 7.73
N THR A 269 -14.13 4.12 8.18
CA THR A 269 -12.92 4.92 8.41
C THR A 269 -12.01 4.27 9.47
N ILE A 270 -12.57 3.76 10.56
CA ILE A 270 -11.82 3.05 11.61
C ILE A 270 -11.17 1.79 11.05
N VAL A 271 -11.91 0.98 10.28
CA VAL A 271 -11.40 -0.27 9.71
C VAL A 271 -10.29 0.01 8.70
N LEU A 272 -10.44 1.01 7.84
CA LEU A 272 -9.38 1.45 6.92
C LEU A 272 -8.14 1.91 7.69
N SER A 273 -8.31 2.69 8.75
CA SER A 273 -7.20 3.18 9.57
C SER A 273 -6.42 2.06 10.27
N PHE A 274 -7.08 1.08 10.86
CA PHE A 274 -6.41 -0.10 11.43
C PHE A 274 -5.75 -0.96 10.34
N GLY A 275 -6.39 -1.07 9.18
CA GLY A 275 -5.85 -1.77 8.03
C GLY A 275 -4.54 -1.15 7.53
N THR A 276 -4.49 0.17 7.41
CA THR A 276 -3.26 0.89 7.00
C THR A 276 -2.15 0.76 8.03
N GLN A 277 -2.45 0.81 9.32
CA GLN A 277 -1.45 0.57 10.36
C GLN A 277 -0.87 -0.86 10.29
N LYS A 278 -1.70 -1.85 9.98
CA LYS A 278 -1.22 -3.22 9.77
C LYS A 278 -0.31 -3.30 8.55
N MET A 279 -0.71 -2.71 7.43
CA MET A 279 0.10 -2.68 6.20
C MET A 279 1.46 -2.00 6.43
N ALA A 280 1.50 -0.90 7.19
CA ALA A 280 2.75 -0.21 7.53
C ALA A 280 3.71 -1.11 8.35
N LYS A 281 3.19 -1.92 9.27
CA LYS A 281 3.98 -2.91 10.01
C LYS A 281 4.51 -4.05 9.13
N GLU A 282 3.87 -4.28 8.01
CA GLU A 282 4.24 -5.27 7.00
C GLU A 282 4.94 -4.62 5.79
N HIS A 283 5.66 -3.52 6.02
CA HIS A 283 6.51 -2.79 5.06
C HIS A 283 5.78 -2.08 3.92
N ALA A 284 4.45 -1.90 4.00
CA ALA A 284 3.67 -1.18 3.00
C ALA A 284 3.05 0.10 3.61
N ILE A 285 3.65 1.25 3.39
CA ILE A 285 3.16 2.55 3.86
C ILE A 285 2.14 3.10 2.87
N ILE A 286 0.91 3.28 3.31
CA ILE A 286 -0.17 3.85 2.50
C ILE A 286 -0.17 5.36 2.63
N ARG A 287 0.03 6.08 1.53
CA ARG A 287 -0.03 7.55 1.47
C ARG A 287 -1.43 8.07 1.14
N LYS A 288 -2.22 7.32 0.37
CA LYS A 288 -3.59 7.68 -0.02
C LYS A 288 -4.55 6.57 0.41
N LEU A 289 -5.52 6.88 1.28
CA LEU A 289 -6.49 5.89 1.78
C LEU A 289 -7.28 5.18 0.68
N GLN A 290 -7.49 5.87 -0.46
CA GLN A 290 -8.15 5.28 -1.62
C GLN A 290 -7.42 4.03 -2.14
N ALA A 291 -6.10 3.98 -1.99
CA ALA A 291 -5.29 2.83 -2.40
C ALA A 291 -5.66 1.55 -1.65
N VAL A 292 -6.07 1.63 -0.38
CA VAL A 292 -6.46 0.44 0.41
C VAL A 292 -7.65 -0.29 -0.22
N GLU A 293 -8.62 0.48 -0.70
CA GLU A 293 -9.78 -0.07 -1.40
C GLU A 293 -9.38 -0.67 -2.75
N GLY A 294 -8.57 0.08 -3.52
CA GLY A 294 -8.05 -0.34 -4.81
C GLY A 294 -7.22 -1.61 -4.73
N LEU A 295 -6.33 -1.74 -3.71
CA LEU A 295 -5.50 -2.93 -3.49
C LEU A 295 -6.32 -4.22 -3.46
N GLY A 296 -7.48 -4.21 -2.78
CA GLY A 296 -8.37 -5.38 -2.73
C GLY A 296 -8.99 -5.76 -4.10
N SER A 297 -8.90 -4.89 -5.09
CA SER A 297 -9.48 -5.07 -6.43
C SER A 297 -8.43 -5.20 -7.53
N VAL A 298 -7.14 -5.13 -7.21
CA VAL A 298 -6.03 -5.25 -8.18
C VAL A 298 -6.17 -6.53 -8.98
N SER A 299 -6.14 -6.39 -10.30
CA SER A 299 -6.15 -7.48 -11.27
C SER A 299 -4.88 -7.56 -12.12
N ILE A 300 -4.14 -6.45 -12.21
CA ILE A 300 -2.86 -6.35 -12.94
C ILE A 300 -1.82 -5.72 -12.01
N ILE A 301 -0.63 -6.31 -11.96
CA ILE A 301 0.54 -5.70 -11.30
C ILE A 301 1.62 -5.54 -12.34
N CYS A 302 1.87 -4.30 -12.76
CA CYS A 302 2.99 -3.91 -13.60
C CYS A 302 4.19 -3.62 -12.71
N SER A 303 5.21 -4.47 -12.75
CA SER A 303 6.39 -4.33 -11.90
C SER A 303 7.61 -3.96 -12.72
N ASP A 304 8.37 -2.97 -12.26
CA ASP A 304 9.74 -2.80 -12.72
C ASP A 304 10.56 -4.03 -12.33
N LYS A 305 11.55 -4.37 -13.14
CA LYS A 305 12.43 -5.49 -12.89
C LYS A 305 13.42 -5.19 -11.77
N THR A 306 14.18 -4.10 -11.95
CA THR A 306 15.36 -3.79 -11.14
C THR A 306 14.96 -3.33 -9.74
N GLY A 307 15.60 -3.88 -8.72
CA GLY A 307 15.36 -3.51 -7.33
C GLY A 307 14.02 -3.99 -6.73
N THR A 308 13.02 -4.34 -7.57
CA THR A 308 11.70 -4.84 -7.12
C THR A 308 11.58 -6.36 -7.22
N LEU A 309 11.69 -6.89 -8.43
CA LEU A 309 11.69 -8.34 -8.69
C LEU A 309 13.06 -8.96 -8.49
N THR A 310 14.11 -8.17 -8.70
CA THR A 310 15.51 -8.54 -8.53
C THR A 310 16.15 -7.82 -7.34
N GLN A 311 17.37 -8.23 -6.97
CA GLN A 311 18.06 -7.71 -5.79
C GLN A 311 18.72 -6.34 -6.00
N ASN A 312 18.78 -5.85 -7.26
CA ASN A 312 19.58 -4.68 -7.67
C ASN A 312 21.06 -4.83 -7.33
N LYS A 313 21.58 -6.05 -7.47
CA LYS A 313 22.96 -6.38 -7.15
C LYS A 313 23.49 -7.40 -8.15
N MET A 314 24.46 -6.99 -8.98
CA MET A 314 25.11 -7.93 -9.88
C MET A 314 25.80 -9.04 -9.09
N THR A 315 25.61 -10.29 -9.53
CA THR A 315 26.16 -11.49 -8.89
C THR A 315 26.72 -12.42 -9.96
N VAL A 316 27.91 -12.96 -9.71
CA VAL A 316 28.51 -13.96 -10.60
C VAL A 316 27.74 -15.28 -10.48
N GLU A 317 27.33 -15.82 -11.63
CA GLU A 317 26.60 -17.09 -11.71
C GLU A 317 27.49 -18.26 -12.16
N ASN A 318 28.31 -18.05 -13.22
CA ASN A 318 29.14 -19.11 -13.76
C ASN A 318 30.51 -18.59 -14.20
N TYR A 319 31.48 -19.52 -14.18
CA TYR A 319 32.75 -19.45 -14.89
C TYR A 319 32.72 -20.35 -16.11
N TYR A 320 33.48 -19.99 -17.13
CA TYR A 320 33.85 -20.86 -18.21
C TYR A 320 35.37 -20.83 -18.37
N VAL A 321 36.01 -21.92 -18.01
CA VAL A 321 37.48 -22.05 -17.99
C VAL A 321 37.86 -23.47 -18.39
N ASN A 322 38.95 -23.66 -19.10
CA ASN A 322 39.40 -24.98 -19.65
C ASN A 322 38.32 -25.71 -20.48
N GLY A 323 37.44 -24.98 -21.15
CA GLY A 323 36.35 -25.57 -21.93
C GLY A 323 35.16 -26.07 -21.11
N GLU A 324 35.15 -25.90 -19.82
CA GLU A 324 34.08 -26.33 -18.91
C GLU A 324 33.36 -25.14 -18.27
N SER A 325 32.04 -25.30 -18.06
CA SER A 325 31.23 -24.32 -17.35
C SER A 325 31.05 -24.75 -15.91
N VAL A 326 31.42 -23.90 -14.95
CA VAL A 326 31.36 -24.13 -13.49
C VAL A 326 30.45 -23.10 -12.84
N CYS A 327 29.48 -23.54 -12.04
CA CYS A 327 28.65 -22.64 -11.26
C CYS A 327 29.44 -21.95 -10.14
N SER A 328 29.06 -20.72 -9.77
CA SER A 328 29.79 -19.94 -8.76
C SER A 328 29.92 -20.64 -7.41
N GLY A 329 28.92 -21.47 -7.02
CA GLY A 329 28.98 -22.30 -5.79
C GLY A 329 29.86 -23.54 -5.86
N GLU A 330 30.39 -23.88 -7.04
CA GLU A 330 31.22 -25.08 -7.32
C GLU A 330 32.66 -24.72 -7.71
N ILE A 331 33.02 -23.44 -7.65
CA ILE A 331 34.38 -22.96 -7.96
C ILE A 331 35.36 -23.55 -6.93
N ASP A 332 36.38 -24.24 -7.42
CA ASP A 332 37.46 -24.83 -6.60
C ASP A 332 38.76 -24.04 -6.80
N LEU A 333 39.17 -23.27 -5.80
CA LEU A 333 40.44 -22.50 -5.87
C LEU A 333 41.71 -23.37 -5.82
N LYS A 334 41.60 -24.70 -5.71
CA LYS A 334 42.70 -25.63 -5.91
C LYS A 334 42.99 -25.85 -7.39
N ASP A 335 42.01 -25.59 -8.28
CA ASP A 335 42.22 -25.59 -9.73
C ASP A 335 42.96 -24.27 -10.08
N PRO A 336 44.18 -24.34 -10.63
CA PRO A 336 45.01 -23.18 -10.95
C PRO A 336 44.30 -22.21 -11.88
N ALA A 337 43.57 -22.68 -12.91
CA ALA A 337 42.93 -21.83 -13.89
C ALA A 337 41.73 -21.09 -13.30
N GLN A 338 40.94 -21.73 -12.42
CA GLN A 338 39.84 -21.08 -11.73
C GLN A 338 40.34 -20.02 -10.73
N ARG A 339 41.43 -20.31 -10.01
CA ARG A 339 42.06 -19.37 -9.10
C ARG A 339 42.66 -18.17 -9.86
N GLU A 340 43.33 -18.40 -10.99
CA GLU A 340 43.93 -17.36 -11.81
C GLU A 340 42.87 -16.43 -12.39
N LEU A 341 41.74 -16.98 -12.86
CA LEU A 341 40.62 -16.21 -13.36
C LEU A 341 40.01 -15.32 -12.28
N LEU A 342 39.87 -15.84 -11.04
CA LEU A 342 39.41 -15.05 -9.90
C LEU A 342 40.40 -13.90 -9.58
N MET A 343 41.70 -14.22 -9.47
CA MET A 343 42.73 -13.24 -9.18
C MET A 343 42.75 -12.13 -10.23
N PHE A 344 42.74 -12.47 -11.53
CA PHE A 344 42.73 -11.47 -12.58
C PHE A 344 41.47 -10.61 -12.61
N SER A 345 40.34 -11.19 -12.21
CA SER A 345 39.09 -10.45 -12.08
C SER A 345 39.12 -9.40 -10.95
N MET A 346 39.90 -9.65 -9.90
CA MET A 346 40.11 -8.71 -8.79
C MET A 346 41.20 -7.67 -9.09
N LEU A 347 42.23 -8.03 -9.89
CA LEU A 347 43.32 -7.14 -10.25
C LEU A 347 42.93 -6.11 -11.33
N CYS A 348 42.29 -6.57 -12.41
CA CYS A 348 41.79 -5.68 -13.46
C CYS A 348 40.40 -5.16 -13.08
N ASN A 349 40.33 -4.31 -12.05
CA ASN A 349 39.08 -3.87 -11.42
C ASN A 349 39.29 -2.61 -10.57
N ASP A 350 38.41 -1.62 -10.68
CA ASP A 350 38.49 -0.35 -9.96
C ASP A 350 37.56 -0.25 -8.76
N SER A 351 36.62 -1.18 -8.63
CA SER A 351 35.63 -1.16 -7.54
C SER A 351 36.25 -1.56 -6.20
N THR A 352 35.59 -1.15 -5.12
CA THR A 352 35.97 -1.50 -3.74
C THR A 352 34.72 -1.88 -2.93
N ASN A 353 34.91 -2.73 -1.92
CA ASN A 353 33.89 -3.07 -0.94
C ASN A 353 34.51 -3.04 0.46
N GLN A 354 34.28 -1.94 1.20
CA GLN A 354 34.76 -1.77 2.57
C GLN A 354 33.61 -1.90 3.55
N ASN A 355 33.61 -2.94 4.37
CA ASN A 355 32.58 -3.20 5.40
C ASN A 355 31.13 -3.22 4.85
N GLY A 356 30.95 -3.69 3.62
CA GLY A 356 29.63 -3.74 2.96
C GLY A 356 29.25 -2.48 2.20
N GLN A 357 30.09 -1.44 2.24
CA GLN A 357 29.92 -0.25 1.39
C GLN A 357 30.63 -0.50 0.06
N GLU A 358 29.85 -0.73 -0.99
CA GLU A 358 30.31 -0.98 -2.35
C GLU A 358 30.48 0.35 -3.09
N ILE A 359 31.65 0.55 -3.73
CA ILE A 359 31.96 1.74 -4.52
C ILE A 359 32.54 1.27 -5.86
N GLY A 360 31.91 1.67 -6.97
CA GLY A 360 32.35 1.37 -8.32
C GLY A 360 31.24 0.81 -9.21
N ASP A 361 31.59 0.31 -10.39
CA ASP A 361 30.64 -0.31 -11.32
C ASP A 361 30.08 -1.61 -10.74
N PRO A 362 28.73 -1.85 -10.80
CA PRO A 362 28.11 -3.06 -10.27
C PRO A 362 28.68 -4.37 -10.87
N THR A 363 29.12 -4.35 -12.12
CA THR A 363 29.75 -5.49 -12.79
C THR A 363 31.08 -5.83 -12.14
N GLU A 364 31.85 -4.81 -11.82
CA GLU A 364 33.14 -4.95 -11.14
C GLU A 364 33.00 -5.35 -9.68
N THR A 365 32.01 -4.76 -9.00
CA THR A 365 31.72 -5.08 -7.60
C THR A 365 31.31 -6.54 -7.43
N ALA A 366 30.58 -7.11 -8.42
CA ALA A 366 30.24 -8.53 -8.44
C ALA A 366 31.45 -9.46 -8.39
N LEU A 367 32.55 -9.09 -9.07
CA LEU A 367 33.80 -9.87 -9.10
C LEU A 367 34.50 -9.85 -7.74
N ILE A 368 34.55 -8.69 -7.10
CA ILE A 368 35.13 -8.53 -5.75
C ILE A 368 34.31 -9.30 -4.70
N ASN A 369 32.99 -9.22 -4.80
CA ASN A 369 32.09 -9.92 -3.89
C ASN A 369 32.25 -11.43 -4.00
N LEU A 370 32.48 -11.95 -5.21
CA LEU A 370 32.80 -13.38 -5.41
C LEU A 370 34.11 -13.77 -4.72
N GLY A 371 35.17 -12.95 -4.83
CA GLY A 371 36.41 -13.15 -4.13
C GLY A 371 36.19 -13.29 -2.64
N SER A 372 35.49 -12.33 -2.04
CA SER A 372 35.15 -12.33 -0.62
C SER A 372 34.31 -13.56 -0.22
N LEU A 373 33.39 -14.02 -1.06
CA LEU A 373 32.58 -15.23 -0.83
C LEU A 373 33.43 -16.50 -0.80
N LEU A 374 34.47 -16.57 -1.64
CA LEU A 374 35.41 -17.69 -1.75
C LEU A 374 36.56 -17.60 -0.73
N GLY A 375 36.58 -16.55 0.10
CA GLY A 375 37.56 -16.38 1.17
C GLY A 375 38.84 -15.63 0.75
N GLU A 376 38.85 -15.00 -0.44
CA GLU A 376 39.94 -14.17 -0.93
C GLU A 376 39.64 -12.68 -0.67
N ASP A 377 40.63 -11.96 -0.10
CA ASP A 377 40.53 -10.51 0.11
C ASP A 377 41.15 -9.75 -1.07
N TYR A 378 40.31 -9.06 -1.84
CA TYR A 378 40.76 -8.26 -2.98
C TYR A 378 41.79 -7.18 -2.60
N ALA A 379 41.71 -6.62 -1.39
CA ALA A 379 42.65 -5.60 -0.95
C ALA A 379 44.02 -6.19 -0.74
N GLN A 380 44.11 -7.38 -0.13
CA GLN A 380 45.35 -8.12 0.07
C GLN A 380 45.93 -8.58 -1.29
N VAL A 381 45.09 -9.07 -2.22
CA VAL A 381 45.55 -9.44 -3.57
C VAL A 381 46.12 -8.25 -4.33
N ARG A 382 45.52 -7.06 -4.23
CA ARG A 382 46.02 -5.85 -4.88
C ARG A 382 47.24 -5.28 -4.18
N GLU A 383 47.44 -5.50 -2.91
CA GLU A 383 48.65 -5.16 -2.19
C GLU A 383 49.84 -6.07 -2.56
N GLU A 384 49.58 -7.37 -2.74
CA GLU A 384 50.57 -8.37 -3.15
C GLU A 384 51.01 -8.17 -4.61
N TYR A 385 50.05 -7.83 -5.50
CA TYR A 385 50.27 -7.61 -6.93
C TYR A 385 49.84 -6.19 -7.34
N PRO A 386 50.60 -5.15 -6.99
CA PRO A 386 50.23 -3.76 -7.24
C PRO A 386 50.11 -3.47 -8.75
N ARG A 387 49.19 -2.62 -9.12
CA ARG A 387 49.04 -2.13 -10.49
C ARG A 387 50.21 -1.21 -10.84
N LEU A 388 50.92 -1.55 -11.90
CA LEU A 388 52.08 -0.78 -12.41
C LEU A 388 51.64 0.22 -13.47
N SER A 389 50.74 -0.19 -14.36
CA SER A 389 50.23 0.64 -15.45
C SER A 389 48.80 0.17 -15.80
N GLU A 390 48.05 1.04 -16.50
CA GLU A 390 46.70 0.73 -16.93
C GLU A 390 46.31 1.42 -18.24
N VAL A 391 45.35 0.82 -18.94
CA VAL A 391 44.52 1.47 -19.94
C VAL A 391 43.08 1.38 -19.40
N PRO A 392 42.50 2.50 -18.95
CA PRO A 392 41.20 2.52 -18.29
C PRO A 392 40.09 1.97 -19.21
N PHE A 393 38.97 1.58 -18.60
CA PHE A 393 37.80 1.16 -19.37
C PHE A 393 37.29 2.29 -20.28
N ASP A 394 36.99 1.93 -21.52
CA ASP A 394 36.36 2.81 -22.48
C ASP A 394 35.17 2.11 -23.14
N SER A 395 34.04 2.81 -23.21
CA SER A 395 32.77 2.24 -23.69
C SER A 395 32.76 1.91 -25.19
N ASP A 396 33.52 2.63 -25.99
CA ASP A 396 33.60 2.40 -27.44
C ASP A 396 34.53 1.23 -27.75
N ARG A 397 35.63 1.13 -27.01
CA ARG A 397 36.58 0.03 -27.07
C ARG A 397 36.10 -1.23 -26.33
N LYS A 398 35.27 -1.08 -25.31
CA LYS A 398 34.71 -2.15 -24.45
C LYS A 398 35.77 -3.01 -23.74
N LEU A 399 36.92 -2.49 -23.46
CA LEU A 399 38.06 -3.14 -22.82
C LEU A 399 38.62 -2.31 -21.68
N MET A 400 39.25 -3.00 -20.72
CA MET A 400 40.12 -2.44 -19.69
C MET A 400 41.34 -3.34 -19.56
N SER A 401 42.54 -2.75 -19.36
CA SER A 401 43.81 -3.49 -19.23
C SER A 401 44.61 -2.94 -18.07
N THR A 402 45.23 -3.83 -17.30
CA THR A 402 46.11 -3.47 -16.17
C THR A 402 47.39 -4.29 -16.20
N GLU A 403 48.54 -3.71 -15.83
CA GLU A 403 49.83 -4.37 -15.77
C GLU A 403 50.22 -4.63 -14.31
N HIS A 404 50.68 -5.84 -14.06
CA HIS A 404 51.09 -6.32 -12.73
C HIS A 404 52.38 -7.15 -12.83
N PHE A 405 53.11 -7.24 -11.70
CA PHE A 405 54.26 -8.17 -11.59
C PHE A 405 53.82 -9.42 -10.78
N ILE A 406 53.61 -10.53 -11.46
CA ILE A 406 53.04 -11.74 -10.89
C ILE A 406 54.05 -12.89 -11.10
N ASP A 407 54.42 -13.59 -10.04
CA ASP A 407 55.33 -14.76 -10.07
C ASP A 407 56.60 -14.55 -10.89
N GLY A 408 57.21 -13.37 -10.77
CA GLY A 408 58.44 -13.03 -11.42
C GLY A 408 58.32 -12.63 -12.92
N ARG A 409 57.10 -12.35 -13.39
CA ARG A 409 56.79 -11.90 -14.76
C ARG A 409 55.92 -10.66 -14.76
N TYR A 410 56.11 -9.82 -15.77
CA TYR A 410 55.19 -8.73 -16.04
C TYR A 410 53.97 -9.31 -16.81
N VAL A 411 52.79 -9.12 -16.33
CA VAL A 411 51.55 -9.66 -16.90
C VAL A 411 50.58 -8.50 -17.11
N MET A 412 50.15 -8.33 -18.34
CA MET A 412 49.02 -7.49 -18.68
C MET A 412 47.77 -8.32 -18.60
N VAL A 413 46.81 -7.95 -17.73
CA VAL A 413 45.48 -8.54 -17.61
C VAL A 413 44.50 -7.67 -18.36
N VAL A 414 43.64 -8.27 -19.16
CA VAL A 414 42.65 -7.61 -20.00
C VAL A 414 41.28 -8.21 -19.72
N LYS A 415 40.29 -7.34 -19.45
CA LYS A 415 38.86 -7.74 -19.38
C LYS A 415 38.03 -6.97 -20.37
N GLY A 416 36.97 -7.57 -20.85
CA GLY A 416 36.00 -6.86 -21.69
C GLY A 416 34.99 -7.74 -22.41
N ALA A 417 34.40 -7.18 -23.47
CA ALA A 417 33.37 -7.82 -24.25
C ALA A 417 33.96 -9.00 -25.04
N VAL A 418 33.26 -10.14 -25.07
CA VAL A 418 33.73 -11.39 -25.65
C VAL A 418 34.03 -11.23 -27.15
N ASP A 419 33.17 -10.57 -27.89
CA ASP A 419 33.30 -10.27 -29.31
C ASP A 419 34.62 -9.52 -29.64
N VAL A 420 34.88 -8.48 -28.87
CA VAL A 420 36.07 -7.63 -29.10
C VAL A 420 37.36 -8.36 -28.71
N LEU A 421 37.34 -9.08 -27.59
CA LEU A 421 38.54 -9.80 -27.13
C LEU A 421 38.91 -10.99 -28.04
N LEU A 422 37.90 -11.75 -28.53
CA LEU A 422 38.15 -12.89 -29.43
C LEU A 422 38.94 -12.53 -30.70
N GLU A 423 38.70 -11.33 -31.24
CA GLU A 423 39.44 -10.84 -32.41
C GLU A 423 40.92 -10.57 -32.12
N ARG A 424 41.27 -10.29 -30.85
CA ARG A 424 42.60 -9.90 -30.38
C ARG A 424 43.41 -11.07 -29.77
N MET A 425 42.81 -12.25 -29.70
CA MET A 425 43.40 -13.45 -29.11
C MET A 425 44.20 -14.26 -30.14
N SER A 426 45.42 -14.61 -29.78
CA SER A 426 46.30 -15.48 -30.58
C SER A 426 46.52 -16.86 -29.90
N HIS A 427 46.37 -16.91 -28.57
CA HIS A 427 46.60 -18.10 -27.77
C HIS A 427 45.41 -18.39 -26.83
N ILE A 428 45.36 -19.61 -26.32
CA ILE A 428 44.42 -20.07 -25.29
C ILE A 428 45.19 -20.86 -24.25
N GLN A 429 44.82 -20.66 -22.98
CA GLN A 429 45.27 -21.49 -21.89
C GLN A 429 44.39 -22.76 -21.84
N ASP A 430 45.02 -23.91 -21.85
CA ASP A 430 44.40 -25.24 -21.84
C ASP A 430 45.06 -26.05 -20.71
N GLY A 431 44.48 -26.01 -19.51
CA GLY A 431 45.11 -26.46 -18.28
C GLY A 431 46.39 -25.67 -17.98
N ASP A 432 47.50 -26.38 -17.85
CA ASP A 432 48.83 -25.78 -17.61
C ASP A 432 49.59 -25.41 -18.90
N THR A 433 48.98 -25.57 -20.08
CA THR A 433 49.66 -25.39 -21.35
C THR A 433 49.10 -24.20 -22.14
N LEU A 434 50.02 -23.39 -22.70
CA LEU A 434 49.68 -22.33 -23.63
C LEU A 434 49.79 -22.88 -25.07
N ARG A 435 48.74 -22.77 -25.84
CA ARG A 435 48.73 -23.16 -27.25
C ARG A 435 48.03 -22.09 -28.10
N LYS A 436 48.30 -22.12 -29.39
CA LYS A 436 47.59 -21.26 -30.34
C LYS A 436 46.09 -21.56 -30.31
N ILE A 437 45.30 -20.51 -30.32
CA ILE A 437 43.83 -20.64 -30.41
C ILE A 437 43.43 -21.14 -31.80
N THR A 438 42.53 -22.11 -31.87
CA THR A 438 42.00 -22.69 -33.09
C THR A 438 40.62 -22.09 -33.41
N GLU A 439 40.15 -22.29 -34.62
CA GLU A 439 38.78 -21.87 -35.00
C GLU A 439 37.72 -22.65 -34.21
N GLU A 440 37.99 -23.91 -33.87
CA GLU A 440 37.11 -24.72 -33.02
C GLU A 440 37.00 -24.12 -31.59
N ASP A 441 38.12 -23.59 -31.07
CA ASP A 441 38.10 -22.90 -29.75
C ASP A 441 37.27 -21.65 -29.81
N ARG A 442 37.41 -20.82 -30.85
CA ARG A 442 36.61 -19.61 -31.04
C ARG A 442 35.15 -19.93 -31.10
N VAL A 443 34.74 -20.90 -31.89
CA VAL A 443 33.34 -21.35 -31.99
C VAL A 443 32.82 -21.84 -30.62
N ARG A 444 33.63 -22.62 -29.87
CA ARG A 444 33.23 -23.09 -28.54
C ARG A 444 32.99 -21.91 -27.57
N ILE A 445 33.88 -20.93 -27.55
CA ILE A 445 33.76 -19.72 -26.72
C ILE A 445 32.51 -18.94 -27.13
N GLU A 446 32.26 -18.74 -28.41
CA GLU A 446 31.09 -18.04 -28.93
C GLU A 446 29.78 -18.75 -28.58
N VAL A 447 29.74 -20.08 -28.73
CA VAL A 447 28.58 -20.89 -28.35
C VAL A 447 28.30 -20.77 -26.87
N GLN A 448 29.35 -20.79 -26.03
CA GLN A 448 29.18 -20.63 -24.60
C GLN A 448 28.71 -19.21 -24.21
N ASN A 449 29.30 -18.19 -24.83
CA ASN A 449 28.87 -16.80 -24.66
C ASN A 449 27.39 -16.62 -25.05
N LYS A 450 27.00 -17.20 -26.19
CA LYS A 450 25.62 -17.20 -26.65
C LYS A 450 24.70 -17.92 -25.67
N HIS A 451 25.10 -19.06 -25.16
CA HIS A 451 24.34 -19.81 -24.15
C HIS A 451 24.13 -19.00 -22.88
N PHE A 452 25.16 -18.35 -22.35
CA PHE A 452 25.05 -17.47 -21.20
C PHE A 452 24.13 -16.28 -21.51
N SER A 453 24.31 -15.63 -22.64
CA SER A 453 23.50 -14.48 -23.06
C SER A 453 22.01 -14.82 -23.25
N GLU A 454 21.69 -15.99 -23.83
CA GLU A 454 20.32 -16.50 -24.00
C GLU A 454 19.64 -16.78 -22.64
N ASN A 455 20.43 -17.09 -21.60
CA ASN A 455 19.95 -17.18 -20.20
C ASN A 455 19.92 -15.84 -19.45
N GLY A 456 20.12 -14.73 -20.15
CA GLY A 456 20.03 -13.39 -19.57
C GLY A 456 21.26 -12.97 -18.77
N LEU A 457 22.37 -13.70 -18.90
CA LEU A 457 23.61 -13.40 -18.19
C LEU A 457 24.46 -12.38 -18.97
N ARG A 458 25.03 -11.43 -18.25
CA ARG A 458 26.09 -10.55 -18.78
C ARG A 458 27.40 -11.31 -18.73
N VAL A 459 28.18 -11.30 -19.82
CA VAL A 459 29.41 -12.06 -19.93
C VAL A 459 30.60 -11.11 -20.07
N LEU A 460 31.63 -11.32 -19.27
CA LEU A 460 32.93 -10.72 -19.40
C LEU A 460 33.96 -11.80 -19.80
N ALA A 461 34.76 -11.51 -20.81
CA ALA A 461 35.95 -12.30 -21.15
C ALA A 461 37.17 -11.77 -20.42
N PHE A 462 38.04 -12.68 -20.03
CA PHE A 462 39.35 -12.39 -19.45
C PHE A 462 40.45 -13.00 -20.30
N ALA A 463 41.49 -12.20 -20.55
CA ALA A 463 42.66 -12.58 -21.27
C ALA A 463 43.89 -11.97 -20.61
N PHE A 464 45.05 -12.48 -20.92
CA PHE A 464 46.32 -11.94 -20.45
C PHE A 464 47.43 -12.02 -21.50
N LYS A 465 48.52 -11.29 -21.25
CA LYS A 465 49.74 -11.31 -22.05
C LYS A 465 50.95 -11.15 -21.13
N THR A 466 51.94 -12.05 -21.29
CA THR A 466 53.20 -11.91 -20.58
C THR A 466 54.10 -10.90 -21.30
N MET A 467 54.64 -9.93 -20.56
CA MET A 467 55.54 -8.87 -21.06
C MET A 467 56.97 -9.18 -20.68
N GLU A 468 57.93 -8.77 -21.48
CA GLU A 468 59.36 -9.03 -21.18
C GLU A 468 59.94 -8.10 -20.11
N GLN A 469 59.39 -6.89 -20.01
CA GLN A 469 59.82 -5.85 -19.04
C GLN A 469 58.64 -4.95 -18.70
N GLU A 470 58.76 -4.18 -17.60
CA GLU A 470 57.80 -3.13 -17.28
C GLU A 470 57.81 -2.07 -18.40
N GLN A 471 56.63 -1.83 -18.96
CA GLN A 471 56.43 -0.76 -19.93
C GLN A 471 55.05 -0.15 -19.73
N GLY A 472 54.93 1.17 -19.71
CA GLY A 472 53.58 1.77 -19.63
C GLY A 472 52.68 1.26 -20.76
N LEU A 473 51.49 0.74 -20.39
CA LEU A 473 50.56 0.17 -21.34
C LEU A 473 50.02 1.21 -22.32
N THR A 474 49.86 0.77 -23.56
CA THR A 474 49.23 1.55 -24.65
C THR A 474 48.10 0.73 -25.30
N LEU A 475 47.25 1.40 -26.08
CA LEU A 475 46.21 0.73 -26.85
C LEU A 475 46.72 -0.33 -27.82
N ASN A 476 47.99 -0.24 -28.29
CA ASN A 476 48.57 -1.19 -29.20
C ASN A 476 48.98 -2.53 -28.53
N ASP A 477 49.12 -2.54 -27.22
CA ASP A 477 49.53 -3.71 -26.45
C ASP A 477 48.38 -4.73 -26.29
N GLU A 478 47.15 -4.29 -26.46
CA GLU A 478 45.92 -5.08 -26.35
C GLU A 478 45.71 -6.02 -27.57
N ASN A 479 46.77 -6.62 -28.06
CA ASN A 479 46.76 -7.61 -29.12
C ASN A 479 47.67 -8.80 -28.79
N ASP A 480 47.54 -9.92 -29.50
CA ASP A 480 48.26 -11.16 -29.23
C ASP A 480 47.99 -11.70 -27.80
N LEU A 481 46.74 -11.65 -27.39
CA LEU A 481 46.31 -12.05 -26.05
C LEU A 481 46.13 -13.55 -25.94
N THR A 482 46.24 -14.08 -24.73
CA THR A 482 45.91 -15.44 -24.33
C THR A 482 44.55 -15.47 -23.66
N PHE A 483 43.62 -16.23 -24.19
CA PHE A 483 42.30 -16.43 -23.54
C PHE A 483 42.44 -17.24 -22.25
N LEU A 484 41.85 -16.74 -21.15
CA LEU A 484 41.81 -17.44 -19.89
C LEU A 484 40.42 -18.02 -19.60
N GLY A 485 39.36 -17.19 -19.70
CA GLY A 485 38.01 -17.67 -19.38
C GLY A 485 36.95 -16.59 -19.55
N LEU A 486 35.70 -17.02 -19.30
CA LEU A 486 34.53 -16.15 -19.23
C LEU A 486 33.97 -16.14 -17.81
N ILE A 487 33.49 -15.00 -17.37
CA ILE A 487 32.70 -14.85 -16.16
C ILE A 487 31.32 -14.32 -16.54
N SER A 488 30.29 -15.04 -16.13
CA SER A 488 28.91 -14.65 -16.40
C SER A 488 28.21 -14.23 -15.11
N MET A 489 27.42 -13.17 -15.20
CA MET A 489 26.75 -12.57 -14.05
C MET A 489 25.40 -11.99 -14.41
N MET A 490 24.55 -11.83 -13.40
CA MET A 490 23.25 -11.14 -13.52
C MET A 490 22.84 -10.48 -12.20
N ASP A 491 21.83 -9.64 -12.26
CA ASP A 491 21.06 -9.23 -11.09
C ASP A 491 20.01 -10.32 -10.79
N PRO A 492 20.21 -11.17 -9.75
CA PRO A 492 19.37 -12.33 -9.52
C PRO A 492 17.97 -11.92 -9.03
N PRO A 493 16.94 -12.72 -9.38
CA PRO A 493 15.63 -12.54 -8.75
C PRO A 493 15.73 -12.65 -7.23
N ARG A 494 14.90 -11.90 -6.51
CA ARG A 494 14.71 -12.11 -5.08
C ARG A 494 14.12 -13.50 -4.84
N VAL A 495 14.51 -14.14 -3.76
CA VAL A 495 14.07 -15.52 -3.42
C VAL A 495 12.55 -15.58 -3.32
N GLU A 496 11.92 -14.55 -2.76
CA GLU A 496 10.48 -14.45 -2.53
C GLU A 496 9.68 -14.16 -3.81
N SER A 497 10.31 -13.62 -4.85
CA SER A 497 9.60 -13.18 -6.06
C SER A 497 8.87 -14.32 -6.76
N LYS A 498 9.46 -15.51 -6.82
CA LYS A 498 8.85 -16.68 -7.46
C LYS A 498 7.56 -17.12 -6.78
N ASP A 499 7.58 -17.20 -5.46
CA ASP A 499 6.41 -17.62 -4.69
C ASP A 499 5.32 -16.54 -4.73
N ALA A 500 5.70 -15.27 -4.67
CA ALA A 500 4.78 -14.14 -4.77
C ALA A 500 4.10 -14.07 -6.15
N VAL A 501 4.83 -14.29 -7.24
CA VAL A 501 4.28 -14.38 -8.60
C VAL A 501 3.28 -15.55 -8.70
N ALA A 502 3.62 -16.72 -8.16
CA ALA A 502 2.73 -17.87 -8.16
C ALA A 502 1.46 -17.60 -7.34
N GLU A 503 1.56 -16.87 -6.25
CA GLU A 503 0.40 -16.45 -5.44
C GLU A 503 -0.48 -15.45 -6.20
N CYS A 504 0.09 -14.46 -6.89
CA CYS A 504 -0.63 -13.55 -7.78
C CYS A 504 -1.47 -14.31 -8.80
N ILE A 505 -0.87 -15.24 -9.54
CA ILE A 505 -1.55 -16.01 -10.58
C ILE A 505 -2.71 -16.83 -10.00
N LYS A 506 -2.49 -17.48 -8.85
CA LYS A 506 -3.56 -18.22 -8.13
C LYS A 506 -4.70 -17.30 -7.68
N ALA A 507 -4.38 -16.06 -7.32
CA ALA A 507 -5.35 -15.05 -6.91
C ALA A 507 -6.08 -14.37 -8.09
N GLY A 508 -5.79 -14.79 -9.34
CA GLY A 508 -6.35 -14.22 -10.56
C GLY A 508 -5.77 -12.86 -10.92
N ILE A 509 -4.59 -12.54 -10.44
CA ILE A 509 -3.86 -11.31 -10.74
C ILE A 509 -2.79 -11.63 -11.78
N LYS A 510 -2.71 -10.86 -12.86
CA LYS A 510 -1.67 -11.01 -13.87
C LYS A 510 -0.46 -10.14 -13.51
N PRO A 511 0.69 -10.72 -13.14
CA PRO A 511 1.93 -9.98 -12.99
C PRO A 511 2.52 -9.70 -14.38
N ILE A 512 3.04 -8.48 -14.57
CA ILE A 512 3.65 -8.00 -15.81
C ILE A 512 4.99 -7.38 -15.45
N MET A 513 6.04 -7.75 -16.15
CA MET A 513 7.36 -7.15 -16.00
C MET A 513 7.53 -6.03 -17.04
N ILE A 514 7.98 -4.85 -16.59
CA ILE A 514 8.29 -3.71 -17.43
C ILE A 514 9.73 -3.27 -17.12
N THR A 515 10.61 -3.20 -18.13
CA THR A 515 12.02 -2.90 -17.89
C THR A 515 12.69 -2.16 -19.06
N GLY A 516 13.74 -1.38 -18.76
CA GLY A 516 14.64 -0.83 -19.74
C GLY A 516 15.64 -1.84 -20.35
N ASP A 517 15.73 -3.05 -19.76
CA ASP A 517 16.66 -4.10 -20.19
C ASP A 517 16.33 -4.68 -21.57
N HIS A 518 17.31 -5.39 -22.13
CA HIS A 518 17.13 -6.14 -23.36
C HIS A 518 16.12 -7.28 -23.21
N LYS A 519 15.32 -7.53 -24.26
CA LYS A 519 14.25 -8.53 -24.26
C LYS A 519 14.69 -9.92 -23.78
N VAL A 520 15.87 -10.39 -24.19
CA VAL A 520 16.37 -11.73 -23.83
C VAL A 520 16.63 -11.82 -22.33
N THR A 521 17.28 -10.82 -21.75
CA THR A 521 17.55 -10.73 -20.30
C THR A 521 16.26 -10.66 -19.50
N ALA A 522 15.34 -9.79 -19.88
CA ALA A 522 14.04 -9.63 -19.23
C ALA A 522 13.22 -10.93 -19.26
N ALA A 523 13.16 -11.59 -20.43
CA ALA A 523 12.44 -12.84 -20.59
C ALA A 523 13.06 -14.00 -19.80
N ALA A 524 14.40 -14.10 -19.73
CA ALA A 524 15.09 -15.11 -18.94
C ALA A 524 14.75 -14.97 -17.44
N ILE A 525 14.81 -13.77 -16.89
CA ILE A 525 14.44 -13.49 -15.51
C ILE A 525 12.95 -13.77 -15.26
N ALA A 526 12.07 -13.28 -16.11
CA ALA A 526 10.62 -13.49 -16.01
C ALA A 526 10.24 -14.98 -16.05
N LYS A 527 10.94 -15.78 -16.86
CA LYS A 527 10.77 -17.24 -16.92
C LYS A 527 11.22 -17.92 -15.63
N ARG A 528 12.35 -17.49 -15.03
CA ARG A 528 12.84 -18.05 -13.75
C ARG A 528 11.83 -17.85 -12.60
N ILE A 529 11.14 -16.71 -12.58
CA ILE A 529 10.14 -16.37 -11.54
C ILE A 529 8.70 -16.73 -11.91
N GLY A 530 8.46 -17.23 -13.15
CA GLY A 530 7.16 -17.75 -13.58
C GLY A 530 6.17 -16.69 -14.11
N ILE A 531 6.64 -15.52 -14.53
CA ILE A 531 5.79 -14.47 -15.15
C ILE A 531 5.42 -14.84 -16.58
N LEU A 532 6.32 -15.50 -17.35
CA LEU A 532 6.03 -15.96 -18.70
C LEU A 532 6.44 -17.42 -18.90
N GLU A 533 5.77 -18.08 -19.84
CA GLU A 533 6.10 -19.44 -20.27
C GLU A 533 6.85 -19.44 -21.59
N ASN A 534 6.44 -18.57 -22.53
CA ASN A 534 6.94 -18.53 -23.90
C ASN A 534 7.53 -17.16 -24.27
N MET A 535 8.57 -17.14 -25.09
CA MET A 535 9.19 -15.91 -25.59
C MET A 535 8.23 -15.00 -26.40
N SER A 536 7.14 -15.54 -26.93
CA SER A 536 6.10 -14.78 -27.62
C SER A 536 5.33 -13.82 -26.70
N GLU A 537 5.37 -14.05 -25.40
CA GLU A 537 4.76 -13.18 -24.38
C GLU A 537 5.64 -11.98 -24.01
N ALA A 538 6.83 -11.86 -24.62
CA ALA A 538 7.74 -10.75 -24.44
C ALA A 538 7.85 -9.89 -25.70
N CYS A 539 7.75 -8.56 -25.55
CA CYS A 539 7.94 -7.61 -26.65
C CYS A 539 8.92 -6.50 -26.27
N GLU A 540 9.42 -5.78 -27.25
CA GLU A 540 10.21 -4.56 -27.06
C GLU A 540 9.31 -3.32 -27.18
N GLY A 541 9.70 -2.20 -26.54
CA GLY A 541 8.98 -0.94 -26.59
C GLY A 541 8.72 -0.42 -27.99
N ALA A 542 9.67 -0.60 -28.92
CA ALA A 542 9.53 -0.25 -30.32
C ALA A 542 8.29 -0.89 -31.01
N VAL A 543 7.87 -2.07 -30.57
CA VAL A 543 6.69 -2.74 -31.13
C VAL A 543 5.39 -1.99 -30.81
N ILE A 544 5.33 -1.35 -29.66
CA ILE A 544 4.14 -0.64 -29.19
C ILE A 544 4.16 0.86 -29.55
N GLU A 545 5.29 1.37 -30.07
CA GLU A 545 5.45 2.78 -30.43
C GLU A 545 4.50 3.22 -31.53
N ASP A 546 4.40 2.39 -32.57
CA ASP A 546 3.57 2.66 -33.77
C ASP A 546 2.10 2.21 -33.61
N MET A 547 1.73 1.53 -32.52
CA MET A 547 0.37 1.08 -32.28
C MET A 547 -0.54 2.23 -31.84
N THR A 548 -1.79 2.25 -32.32
CA THR A 548 -2.84 3.09 -31.76
C THR A 548 -3.21 2.60 -30.36
N ASP A 549 -3.92 3.41 -29.58
CA ASP A 549 -4.33 3.03 -28.24
C ASP A 549 -5.33 1.85 -28.28
N GLU A 550 -6.19 1.76 -29.31
CA GLU A 550 -7.12 0.65 -29.50
C GLU A 550 -6.37 -0.66 -29.85
N GLU A 551 -5.36 -0.61 -30.73
CA GLU A 551 -4.53 -1.75 -31.08
C GLU A 551 -3.76 -2.24 -29.85
N LEU A 552 -3.23 -1.32 -29.05
CA LEU A 552 -2.53 -1.67 -27.82
C LEU A 552 -3.45 -2.35 -26.80
N GLN A 553 -4.72 -1.90 -26.67
CA GLN A 553 -5.70 -2.58 -25.80
C GLN A 553 -5.95 -4.04 -26.19
N GLU A 554 -5.95 -4.36 -27.48
CA GLU A 554 -6.09 -5.75 -27.94
C GLU A 554 -4.81 -6.56 -27.78
N PHE A 555 -3.67 -5.91 -27.79
CA PHE A 555 -2.34 -6.52 -27.71
C PHE A 555 -1.91 -6.89 -26.29
N VAL A 556 -2.15 -6.01 -25.30
CA VAL A 556 -1.65 -6.17 -23.90
C VAL A 556 -2.04 -7.51 -23.23
N PRO A 557 -3.20 -8.17 -23.49
CA PRO A 557 -3.51 -9.44 -22.83
C PRO A 557 -2.52 -10.56 -23.14
N ASN A 558 -1.86 -10.51 -24.30
CA ASN A 558 -0.96 -11.54 -24.79
C ASN A 558 0.48 -11.36 -24.32
N ILE A 559 0.79 -10.21 -23.72
CA ILE A 559 2.14 -9.85 -23.30
C ILE A 559 2.25 -9.84 -21.78
N SER A 560 3.32 -10.42 -21.30
CA SER A 560 3.67 -10.49 -19.88
C SER A 560 4.99 -9.78 -19.56
N VAL A 561 5.82 -9.47 -20.58
CA VAL A 561 7.12 -8.80 -20.44
C VAL A 561 7.29 -7.72 -21.49
N TYR A 562 7.56 -6.50 -21.06
CA TYR A 562 7.88 -5.36 -21.90
C TYR A 562 9.33 -4.94 -21.64
N ALA A 563 10.17 -5.01 -22.68
CA ALA A 563 11.61 -4.71 -22.63
C ALA A 563 11.93 -3.43 -23.38
N ARG A 564 13.00 -2.73 -23.03
CA ARG A 564 13.44 -1.47 -23.66
C ARG A 564 12.31 -0.44 -23.76
N VAL A 565 11.55 -0.26 -22.69
CA VAL A 565 10.42 0.67 -22.67
C VAL A 565 10.84 2.05 -22.21
N SER A 566 10.27 3.09 -22.85
CA SER A 566 10.37 4.48 -22.41
C SER A 566 9.34 4.78 -21.31
N PRO A 567 9.47 5.91 -20.58
CA PRO A 567 8.43 6.36 -19.63
C PRO A 567 7.05 6.49 -20.25
N GLU A 568 6.97 6.96 -21.49
CA GLU A 568 5.70 7.09 -22.24
C GLU A 568 5.04 5.73 -22.51
N HIS A 569 5.85 4.73 -22.88
CA HIS A 569 5.34 3.36 -23.05
C HIS A 569 4.74 2.82 -21.76
N LYS A 570 5.37 3.08 -20.58
CA LYS A 570 4.84 2.67 -19.27
C LYS A 570 3.44 3.23 -19.03
N ILE A 571 3.22 4.52 -19.33
CA ILE A 571 1.91 5.17 -19.19
C ILE A 571 0.88 4.52 -20.13
N ARG A 572 1.22 4.30 -21.39
CA ARG A 572 0.32 3.71 -22.39
C ARG A 572 -0.08 2.28 -22.02
N ILE A 573 0.85 1.46 -21.55
CA ILE A 573 0.57 0.09 -21.08
C ILE A 573 -0.42 0.11 -19.91
N VAL A 574 -0.18 0.96 -18.89
CA VAL A 574 -1.08 1.11 -17.74
C VAL A 574 -2.47 1.52 -18.18
N ARG A 575 -2.57 2.55 -19.04
CA ARG A 575 -3.85 3.04 -19.56
C ARG A 575 -4.60 1.98 -20.36
N ALA A 576 -3.92 1.23 -21.23
CA ALA A 576 -4.55 0.17 -22.01
C ALA A 576 -5.19 -0.91 -21.14
N TRP A 577 -4.56 -1.28 -20.03
CA TRP A 577 -5.15 -2.20 -19.06
C TRP A 577 -6.33 -1.60 -18.30
N GLN A 578 -6.26 -0.31 -17.91
CA GLN A 578 -7.34 0.40 -17.23
C GLN A 578 -8.59 0.51 -18.13
N GLU A 579 -8.43 0.84 -19.40
CA GLU A 579 -9.52 0.95 -20.38
C GLU A 579 -10.20 -0.40 -20.67
N ARG A 580 -9.52 -1.51 -20.42
CA ARG A 580 -10.11 -2.85 -20.40
C ARG A 580 -10.86 -3.17 -19.11
N GLY A 581 -11.02 -2.21 -18.19
CA GLY A 581 -11.74 -2.39 -16.92
C GLY A 581 -10.94 -3.07 -15.82
N ASN A 582 -9.60 -3.11 -15.92
CA ASN A 582 -8.73 -3.65 -14.89
C ASN A 582 -8.31 -2.57 -13.88
N ILE A 583 -8.04 -2.98 -12.65
CA ILE A 583 -7.39 -2.17 -11.63
C ILE A 583 -5.90 -2.48 -11.66
N VAL A 584 -5.10 -1.48 -11.98
CA VAL A 584 -3.67 -1.62 -12.24
C VAL A 584 -2.86 -1.08 -11.07
N ALA A 585 -1.99 -1.91 -10.50
CA ALA A 585 -0.88 -1.47 -9.66
C ALA A 585 0.38 -1.34 -10.52
N MET A 586 1.15 -0.25 -10.36
CA MET A 586 2.40 0.00 -11.06
C MET A 586 3.51 0.29 -10.07
N THR A 587 4.66 -0.39 -10.20
CA THR A 587 5.83 -0.10 -9.37
C THR A 587 6.85 0.73 -10.14
N GLY A 588 7.64 1.51 -9.41
CA GLY A 588 8.77 2.26 -9.96
C GLY A 588 9.62 2.89 -8.87
N ASP A 589 10.85 3.24 -9.19
CA ASP A 589 11.81 3.85 -8.27
C ASP A 589 12.37 5.19 -8.78
N GLY A 590 12.33 5.43 -10.09
CA GLY A 590 12.92 6.59 -10.72
C GLY A 590 11.96 7.74 -11.01
N VAL A 591 12.54 8.89 -11.35
CA VAL A 591 11.82 10.07 -11.88
C VAL A 591 11.03 9.69 -13.14
N ASN A 592 11.58 8.79 -13.95
CA ASN A 592 10.98 8.31 -15.18
C ASN A 592 9.70 7.49 -14.96
N ASP A 593 9.50 6.96 -13.76
CA ASP A 593 8.33 6.16 -13.40
C ASP A 593 7.19 6.99 -12.84
N ALA A 594 7.49 8.17 -12.30
CA ALA A 594 6.51 9.01 -11.61
C ALA A 594 5.23 9.26 -12.43
N PRO A 595 5.28 9.55 -13.74
CA PRO A 595 4.05 9.72 -14.53
C PRO A 595 3.21 8.44 -14.62
N ALA A 596 3.85 7.26 -14.75
CA ALA A 596 3.16 5.97 -14.78
C ALA A 596 2.59 5.59 -13.40
N LEU A 597 3.32 5.89 -12.31
CA LEU A 597 2.86 5.72 -10.93
C LEU A 597 1.62 6.57 -10.65
N LYS A 598 1.59 7.81 -11.15
CA LYS A 598 0.45 8.72 -11.01
C LYS A 598 -0.76 8.29 -11.86
N GLN A 599 -0.50 7.70 -13.04
CA GLN A 599 -1.53 7.18 -13.95
C GLN A 599 -2.21 5.93 -13.39
N ALA A 600 -1.45 5.04 -12.76
CA ALA A 600 -1.97 3.79 -12.22
C ALA A 600 -3.03 4.03 -11.13
N ASP A 601 -3.96 3.07 -10.96
CA ASP A 601 -4.92 3.10 -9.85
C ASP A 601 -4.19 3.05 -8.51
N ILE A 602 -3.08 2.30 -8.47
CA ILE A 602 -2.20 2.20 -7.31
C ILE A 602 -0.74 2.31 -7.76
N GLY A 603 -0.20 3.52 -7.69
CA GLY A 603 1.25 3.72 -7.81
C GLY A 603 1.95 3.20 -6.56
N VAL A 604 3.02 2.43 -6.74
CA VAL A 604 3.82 1.81 -5.67
C VAL A 604 5.27 2.23 -5.86
N ALA A 605 5.80 3.04 -4.95
CA ALA A 605 7.20 3.45 -4.99
C ALA A 605 8.08 2.59 -4.08
N MET A 606 9.34 2.46 -4.46
CA MET A 606 10.36 1.86 -3.62
C MET A 606 10.75 2.84 -2.50
N GLY A 607 10.97 2.33 -1.30
CA GLY A 607 11.29 3.16 -0.12
C GLY A 607 12.78 3.37 0.09
N ILE A 608 13.58 2.36 -0.26
CA ILE A 608 15.05 2.39 -0.12
C ILE A 608 15.69 3.03 -1.36
N THR A 609 15.42 2.46 -2.54
CA THR A 609 16.03 2.90 -3.80
C THR A 609 15.24 4.00 -4.51
N GLY A 610 13.98 4.21 -4.13
CA GLY A 610 13.07 5.13 -4.81
C GLY A 610 13.42 6.59 -4.59
N SER A 611 13.40 7.38 -5.69
CA SER A 611 13.51 8.83 -5.64
C SER A 611 12.30 9.46 -4.93
N GLU A 612 12.48 10.63 -4.35
CA GLU A 612 11.37 11.35 -3.69
C GLU A 612 10.24 11.69 -4.67
N VAL A 613 10.56 11.93 -5.94
CA VAL A 613 9.57 12.13 -7.02
C VAL A 613 8.68 10.90 -7.18
N ALA A 614 9.27 9.70 -7.23
CA ALA A 614 8.53 8.45 -7.33
C ALA A 614 7.65 8.23 -6.09
N LYS A 615 8.21 8.46 -4.88
CA LYS A 615 7.48 8.34 -3.62
C LYS A 615 6.30 9.31 -3.55
N ASP A 616 6.45 10.54 -4.05
CA ASP A 616 5.36 11.54 -4.04
C ASP A 616 4.26 11.21 -5.04
N ALA A 617 4.61 10.72 -6.22
CA ALA A 617 3.64 10.28 -7.22
C ALA A 617 2.82 9.06 -6.75
N ALA A 618 3.41 8.21 -5.90
CA ALA A 618 2.84 6.95 -5.48
C ALA A 618 1.70 7.08 -4.45
N ALA A 619 0.83 6.07 -4.43
CA ALA A 619 -0.21 5.91 -3.42
C ALA A 619 0.23 5.00 -2.26
N MET A 620 1.28 4.21 -2.47
CA MET A 620 1.90 3.30 -1.49
C MET A 620 3.42 3.31 -1.65
N VAL A 621 4.15 3.20 -0.54
CA VAL A 621 5.61 3.10 -0.51
C VAL A 621 6.01 1.80 0.20
N LEU A 622 6.93 1.04 -0.40
CA LEU A 622 7.47 -0.20 0.16
C LEU A 622 8.78 0.09 0.90
N THR A 623 8.84 -0.14 2.20
CA THR A 623 10.05 0.11 2.99
C THR A 623 11.13 -0.97 2.84
N ASP A 624 10.84 -2.06 2.13
CA ASP A 624 11.73 -3.20 1.87
C ASP A 624 12.00 -3.43 0.38
N ASP A 625 11.46 -2.58 -0.49
CA ASP A 625 11.58 -2.65 -1.96
C ASP A 625 11.24 -4.05 -2.53
N ASN A 626 10.32 -4.79 -1.91
CA ASN A 626 10.07 -6.19 -2.23
C ASN A 626 8.70 -6.40 -2.89
N PHE A 627 8.69 -7.06 -4.07
CA PHE A 627 7.46 -7.41 -4.79
C PHE A 627 6.49 -8.25 -3.92
N ALA A 628 7.01 -9.15 -3.07
CA ALA A 628 6.18 -9.97 -2.18
C ALA A 628 5.33 -9.12 -1.22
N THR A 629 5.83 -7.95 -0.82
CA THR A 629 5.11 -7.01 0.03
C THR A 629 3.90 -6.41 -0.68
N ILE A 630 3.96 -6.22 -2.01
CA ILE A 630 2.78 -5.80 -2.80
C ILE A 630 1.68 -6.87 -2.73
N VAL A 631 2.04 -8.14 -2.87
CA VAL A 631 1.09 -9.25 -2.81
C VAL A 631 0.43 -9.33 -1.44
N LYS A 632 1.20 -9.17 -0.36
CA LYS A 632 0.67 -9.06 1.01
C LYS A 632 -0.25 -7.84 1.19
N ALA A 633 0.10 -6.70 0.59
CA ALA A 633 -0.74 -5.51 0.62
C ALA A 633 -2.09 -5.74 -0.10
N VAL A 634 -2.08 -6.45 -1.23
CA VAL A 634 -3.32 -6.87 -1.92
C VAL A 634 -4.14 -7.81 -1.04
N GLU A 635 -3.51 -8.81 -0.42
CA GLU A 635 -4.17 -9.72 0.52
C GLU A 635 -4.83 -8.96 1.69
N ASN A 636 -4.10 -8.01 2.29
CA ASN A 636 -4.63 -7.15 3.34
C ASN A 636 -5.78 -6.27 2.84
N GLY A 637 -5.67 -5.70 1.65
CA GLY A 637 -6.75 -4.91 1.02
C GLY A 637 -8.03 -5.74 0.84
N ARG A 638 -7.92 -7.00 0.39
CA ARG A 638 -9.04 -7.94 0.29
C ARG A 638 -9.65 -8.27 1.65
N ASN A 639 -8.82 -8.49 2.68
CA ASN A 639 -9.28 -8.74 4.04
C ASN A 639 -10.01 -7.53 4.63
N ILE A 640 -9.47 -6.32 4.47
CA ILE A 640 -10.08 -5.08 4.94
C ILE A 640 -11.46 -4.89 4.29
N TYR A 641 -11.56 -5.08 2.98
CA TYR A 641 -12.83 -4.99 2.27
C TYR A 641 -13.85 -6.02 2.79
N GLN A 642 -13.43 -7.26 2.99
CA GLN A 642 -14.31 -8.30 3.54
C GLN A 642 -14.77 -7.95 4.97
N ASN A 643 -13.89 -7.39 5.79
CA ASN A 643 -14.22 -6.97 7.16
C ASN A 643 -15.22 -5.80 7.17
N ILE A 644 -15.06 -4.83 6.27
CA ILE A 644 -16.04 -3.76 6.07
C ILE A 644 -17.39 -4.35 5.66
N LYS A 645 -17.41 -5.29 4.71
CA LYS A 645 -18.62 -5.96 4.26
C LYS A 645 -19.32 -6.72 5.39
N ASN A 646 -18.55 -7.40 6.24
CA ASN A 646 -19.08 -8.11 7.40
C ASN A 646 -19.73 -7.15 8.40
N ALA A 647 -19.11 -6.01 8.68
CA ALA A 647 -19.68 -4.97 9.55
C ALA A 647 -20.95 -4.35 8.98
N ILE A 648 -20.97 -4.06 7.68
CA ILE A 648 -22.17 -3.58 6.97
C ILE A 648 -23.32 -4.60 7.06
N GLN A 649 -23.04 -5.88 6.82
CA GLN A 649 -24.02 -6.96 6.92
C GLN A 649 -24.65 -7.02 8.31
N PHE A 650 -23.81 -6.94 9.34
CA PHE A 650 -24.25 -6.94 10.74
C PHE A 650 -25.19 -5.77 11.05
N LEU A 651 -24.80 -4.55 10.70
CA LEU A 651 -25.61 -3.35 10.96
C LEU A 651 -26.95 -3.37 10.22
N LEU A 652 -26.90 -3.62 8.92
CA LEU A 652 -28.10 -3.54 8.07
C LEU A 652 -29.09 -4.66 8.38
N SER A 653 -28.63 -5.90 8.64
CA SER A 653 -29.54 -7.01 8.99
C SER A 653 -30.24 -6.78 10.32
N GLY A 654 -29.52 -6.23 11.33
CA GLY A 654 -30.09 -5.88 12.60
C GLY A 654 -31.14 -4.76 12.53
N ASN A 655 -30.87 -3.70 11.77
CA ASN A 655 -31.83 -2.60 11.57
C ASN A 655 -33.05 -3.06 10.78
N PHE A 656 -32.85 -3.90 9.76
CA PHE A 656 -33.94 -4.49 8.98
C PHE A 656 -34.85 -5.35 9.86
N ALA A 657 -34.29 -6.12 10.79
CA ALA A 657 -35.09 -6.90 11.77
C ALA A 657 -35.98 -6.02 12.65
N ALA A 658 -35.45 -4.90 13.15
CA ALA A 658 -36.23 -3.94 13.95
C ALA A 658 -37.37 -3.31 13.15
N ILE A 659 -37.09 -2.90 11.88
CA ILE A 659 -38.10 -2.36 10.98
C ILE A 659 -39.22 -3.37 10.74
N LEU A 660 -38.87 -4.62 10.46
CA LEU A 660 -39.85 -5.70 10.23
C LEU A 660 -40.72 -5.96 11.45
N ALA A 661 -40.15 -5.98 12.66
CA ALA A 661 -40.88 -6.17 13.89
C ALA A 661 -41.88 -5.03 14.12
N VAL A 662 -41.50 -3.82 13.91
CA VAL A 662 -42.40 -2.64 14.05
C VAL A 662 -43.48 -2.65 12.99
N LEU A 663 -43.13 -2.95 11.74
CA LEU A 663 -44.09 -3.04 10.62
C LEU A 663 -45.16 -4.11 10.91
N TYR A 664 -44.71 -5.31 11.33
CA TYR A 664 -45.63 -6.40 11.66
C TYR A 664 -46.58 -6.01 12.80
N ALA A 665 -46.04 -5.44 13.90
CA ALA A 665 -46.86 -5.01 15.02
C ALA A 665 -47.88 -3.95 14.59
N SER A 666 -47.48 -2.97 13.80
CA SER A 666 -48.36 -1.94 13.26
C SER A 666 -49.47 -2.52 12.38
N LEU A 667 -49.14 -3.41 11.44
CA LEU A 667 -50.12 -4.04 10.55
C LEU A 667 -51.10 -4.96 11.28
N ALA A 668 -50.60 -5.68 12.31
CA ALA A 668 -51.39 -6.59 13.13
C ALA A 668 -52.16 -5.88 14.27
N SER A 669 -52.11 -4.56 14.35
CA SER A 669 -52.77 -3.76 15.44
C SER A 669 -52.32 -4.18 16.84
N LEU A 670 -51.07 -4.62 16.97
CA LEU A 670 -50.40 -4.95 18.23
C LEU A 670 -49.78 -3.69 18.87
N PRO A 671 -49.56 -3.72 20.21
CA PRO A 671 -48.79 -2.68 20.86
C PRO A 671 -47.40 -2.54 20.25
N VAL A 672 -46.82 -1.33 20.37
CA VAL A 672 -45.48 -1.02 19.87
C VAL A 672 -44.44 -1.92 20.52
N PRO A 673 -43.62 -2.65 19.76
CA PRO A 673 -42.68 -3.61 20.33
C PRO A 673 -41.45 -2.97 20.98
N PHE A 674 -41.14 -1.72 20.66
CA PHE A 674 -39.94 -1.04 21.17
C PHE A 674 -40.24 0.39 21.62
N ALA A 675 -39.85 0.76 22.83
CA ALA A 675 -39.78 2.15 23.25
C ALA A 675 -38.60 2.88 22.53
N PRO A 676 -38.66 4.21 22.36
CA PRO A 676 -37.54 4.98 21.79
C PRO A 676 -36.17 4.68 22.42
N VAL A 677 -36.14 4.58 23.74
CA VAL A 677 -34.95 4.28 24.53
C VAL A 677 -34.33 2.90 24.17
N HIS A 678 -35.16 1.91 23.84
CA HIS A 678 -34.69 0.58 23.42
C HIS A 678 -33.88 0.69 22.14
N LEU A 679 -34.38 1.44 21.16
CA LEU A 679 -33.75 1.59 19.85
C LEU A 679 -32.43 2.38 19.93
N LEU A 680 -32.40 3.39 20.79
CA LEU A 680 -31.18 4.13 21.07
C LEU A 680 -30.12 3.27 21.79
N PHE A 681 -30.53 2.46 22.77
CA PHE A 681 -29.63 1.49 23.42
C PHE A 681 -29.03 0.51 22.43
N ILE A 682 -29.83 0.01 21.48
CA ILE A 682 -29.39 -0.89 20.44
C ILE A 682 -28.30 -0.24 19.59
N ASN A 683 -28.54 0.92 19.02
CA ASN A 683 -27.59 1.60 18.15
C ASN A 683 -26.27 1.94 18.85
N LEU A 684 -26.34 2.38 20.11
CA LEU A 684 -25.16 2.80 20.86
C LEU A 684 -24.30 1.60 21.32
N LEU A 685 -24.91 0.63 21.97
CA LEU A 685 -24.16 -0.39 22.72
C LEU A 685 -24.08 -1.75 22.00
N THR A 686 -25.18 -2.18 21.39
CA THR A 686 -25.19 -3.51 20.74
C THR A 686 -24.73 -3.50 19.30
N ASP A 687 -24.66 -2.34 18.65
CA ASP A 687 -24.23 -2.23 17.26
C ASP A 687 -22.78 -1.77 17.11
N SER A 688 -22.39 -0.70 17.79
CA SER A 688 -21.09 -0.07 17.54
C SER A 688 -19.91 -0.98 17.88
N LEU A 689 -19.93 -1.62 19.06
CA LEU A 689 -18.80 -2.46 19.50
C LEU A 689 -18.61 -3.72 18.67
N PRO A 690 -19.65 -4.54 18.38
CA PRO A 690 -19.50 -5.70 17.53
C PRO A 690 -19.17 -5.33 16.08
N ALA A 691 -19.66 -4.23 15.53
CA ALA A 691 -19.34 -3.79 14.19
C ALA A 691 -17.86 -3.39 14.06
N ILE A 692 -17.31 -2.67 15.03
CA ILE A 692 -15.86 -2.38 15.10
C ILE A 692 -15.07 -3.68 15.24
N ALA A 693 -15.51 -4.61 16.09
CA ALA A 693 -14.85 -5.89 16.30
C ALA A 693 -14.83 -6.75 15.02
N LEU A 694 -15.91 -6.72 14.22
CA LEU A 694 -15.95 -7.35 12.89
C LEU A 694 -15.00 -6.67 11.89
N GLY A 695 -14.81 -5.36 12.00
CA GLY A 695 -13.79 -4.63 11.24
C GLY A 695 -12.36 -5.05 11.58
N LEU A 696 -12.14 -5.56 12.78
CA LEU A 696 -10.88 -6.09 13.28
C LEU A 696 -10.78 -7.63 13.18
N GLU A 697 -11.57 -8.24 12.30
CA GLU A 697 -11.52 -9.70 12.08
C GLU A 697 -10.11 -10.13 11.70
N PRO A 698 -9.57 -11.21 12.32
CA PRO A 698 -8.26 -11.74 11.99
C PRO A 698 -8.10 -12.11 10.52
N HIS A 699 -6.85 -12.04 10.07
CA HIS A 699 -6.44 -12.33 8.71
C HIS A 699 -6.98 -13.68 8.20
N ASN A 700 -7.49 -13.68 6.97
CA ASN A 700 -8.01 -14.84 6.29
C ASN A 700 -7.30 -15.05 4.94
N PRO A 701 -6.40 -16.01 4.81
CA PRO A 701 -5.67 -16.25 3.56
C PRO A 701 -6.57 -16.76 2.42
N GLU A 702 -7.79 -17.23 2.73
CA GLU A 702 -8.70 -17.69 1.68
C GLU A 702 -9.19 -16.58 0.74
N VAL A 703 -9.02 -15.30 1.10
CA VAL A 703 -9.36 -14.18 0.22
C VAL A 703 -8.54 -14.17 -1.07
N MET A 704 -7.35 -14.76 -1.05
CA MET A 704 -6.48 -14.91 -2.23
C MET A 704 -6.93 -16.02 -3.19
N LYS A 705 -7.92 -16.82 -2.82
CA LYS A 705 -8.57 -17.79 -3.72
C LYS A 705 -9.72 -17.18 -4.52
N GLU A 706 -10.14 -15.97 -4.17
CA GLU A 706 -11.19 -15.24 -4.87
C GLU A 706 -10.58 -14.40 -6.02
N LYS A 707 -11.30 -14.32 -7.15
CA LYS A 707 -10.88 -13.47 -8.27
C LYS A 707 -10.97 -11.99 -7.90
N PRO A 708 -10.17 -11.11 -8.52
CA PRO A 708 -10.30 -9.67 -8.35
C PRO A 708 -11.73 -9.20 -8.69
N ARG A 709 -12.19 -8.19 -7.98
CA ARG A 709 -13.49 -7.56 -8.23
C ARG A 709 -13.42 -6.68 -9.48
N ALA A 710 -14.52 -6.58 -10.19
CA ALA A 710 -14.63 -5.68 -11.32
C ALA A 710 -14.56 -4.22 -10.88
N MET A 711 -14.02 -3.35 -11.73
CA MET A 711 -14.01 -1.90 -11.52
C MET A 711 -15.42 -1.37 -11.31
N GLY A 712 -15.65 -0.60 -10.25
CA GLY A 712 -16.95 0.00 -9.94
C GLY A 712 -18.01 -0.97 -9.38
N GLU A 713 -17.66 -2.21 -9.07
CA GLU A 713 -18.60 -3.15 -8.42
C GLU A 713 -19.03 -2.61 -7.05
N SER A 714 -20.35 -2.38 -6.91
CA SER A 714 -20.90 -1.90 -5.64
C SER A 714 -20.77 -2.99 -4.56
N ILE A 715 -20.44 -2.58 -3.34
CA ILE A 715 -20.43 -3.48 -2.16
C ILE A 715 -21.83 -4.10 -1.92
N LEU A 716 -22.88 -3.36 -2.29
CA LEU A 716 -24.28 -3.75 -2.08
C LEU A 716 -24.84 -4.51 -3.28
N THR A 717 -24.23 -5.66 -3.59
CA THR A 717 -24.70 -6.55 -4.64
C THR A 717 -26.07 -7.18 -4.30
N LYS A 718 -26.87 -7.57 -5.31
CA LYS A 718 -28.16 -8.25 -5.10
C LYS A 718 -28.05 -9.48 -4.17
N PRO A 719 -27.06 -10.39 -4.35
CA PRO A 719 -26.88 -11.52 -3.43
C PRO A 719 -26.57 -11.09 -1.99
N PHE A 720 -25.83 -10.01 -1.81
CA PHE A 720 -25.50 -9.47 -0.49
C PHE A 720 -26.74 -8.89 0.20
N LEU A 721 -27.53 -8.06 -0.50
CA LEU A 721 -28.80 -7.51 0.01
C LEU A 721 -29.81 -8.61 0.34
N THR A 722 -29.87 -9.68 -0.48
CA THR A 722 -30.70 -10.83 -0.17
C THR A 722 -30.25 -11.54 1.13
N SER A 723 -28.94 -11.62 1.36
CA SER A 723 -28.42 -12.20 2.61
C SER A 723 -28.82 -11.36 3.82
N ILE A 724 -28.66 -10.04 3.74
CA ILE A 724 -29.10 -9.09 4.77
C ILE A 724 -30.59 -9.25 5.07
N GLY A 725 -31.42 -9.31 4.02
CA GLY A 725 -32.86 -9.45 4.15
C GLY A 725 -33.27 -10.77 4.83
N VAL A 726 -32.69 -11.88 4.43
CA VAL A 726 -33.00 -13.21 5.01
C VAL A 726 -32.53 -13.31 6.45
N GLU A 727 -31.32 -12.85 6.75
CA GLU A 727 -30.75 -12.86 8.11
C GLU A 727 -31.54 -11.93 9.04
N GLY A 728 -31.87 -10.73 8.58
CA GLY A 728 -32.73 -9.80 9.33
C GLY A 728 -34.15 -10.32 9.55
N LEU A 729 -34.73 -11.03 8.56
CA LEU A 729 -36.02 -11.69 8.72
C LEU A 729 -35.98 -12.77 9.81
N CYS A 730 -34.92 -13.59 9.87
CA CYS A 730 -34.75 -14.58 10.92
C CYS A 730 -34.72 -13.93 12.31
N ILE A 731 -33.93 -12.87 12.47
CA ILE A 731 -33.86 -12.13 13.73
C ILE A 731 -35.21 -11.50 14.09
N GLY A 732 -35.92 -10.92 13.11
CA GLY A 732 -37.26 -10.33 13.29
C GLY A 732 -38.28 -11.35 13.73
N ILE A 733 -38.31 -12.55 13.13
CA ILE A 733 -39.21 -13.65 13.53
C ILE A 733 -38.95 -14.07 14.98
N MET A 734 -37.70 -14.28 15.38
CA MET A 734 -37.36 -14.64 16.78
C MET A 734 -37.78 -13.54 17.75
N THR A 735 -37.54 -12.28 17.38
CA THR A 735 -37.96 -11.12 18.19
C THR A 735 -39.46 -11.03 18.35
N MET A 736 -40.23 -11.22 17.27
CA MET A 736 -41.70 -11.18 17.34
C MET A 736 -42.29 -12.43 18.04
N THR A 737 -41.61 -13.58 17.97
CA THR A 737 -41.97 -14.76 18.76
C THR A 737 -41.85 -14.46 20.25
N ALA A 738 -40.77 -13.82 20.69
CA ALA A 738 -40.62 -13.38 22.08
C ALA A 738 -41.72 -12.37 22.48
N PHE A 739 -41.99 -11.40 21.61
CA PHE A 739 -43.07 -10.43 21.79
C PHE A 739 -44.43 -11.11 22.02
N MET A 740 -44.83 -12.04 21.15
CA MET A 740 -46.08 -12.75 21.23
C MET A 740 -46.20 -13.62 22.49
N ILE A 741 -45.07 -14.22 22.92
CA ILE A 741 -45.04 -14.97 24.20
C ILE A 741 -45.32 -14.04 25.37
N GLY A 742 -44.67 -12.84 25.38
CA GLY A 742 -44.86 -11.84 26.42
C GLY A 742 -46.26 -11.20 26.39
N TYR A 743 -46.92 -11.16 25.25
CA TYR A 743 -48.24 -10.54 25.05
C TYR A 743 -49.41 -11.46 25.35
N ARG A 744 -49.14 -12.74 25.67
CA ARG A 744 -50.24 -13.75 25.90
C ARG A 744 -51.32 -13.27 26.88
N ASP A 745 -50.92 -12.59 27.95
CA ASP A 745 -51.80 -12.09 28.99
C ASP A 745 -52.21 -10.60 28.79
N GLY A 746 -51.98 -10.06 27.59
CA GLY A 746 -52.31 -8.66 27.28
C GLY A 746 -51.32 -7.64 27.86
N ASN A 747 -50.19 -8.06 28.45
CA ASN A 747 -49.22 -7.14 29.06
C ASN A 747 -48.28 -6.62 27.99
N ALA A 748 -48.54 -5.40 27.51
CA ALA A 748 -47.72 -4.74 26.47
C ALA A 748 -46.29 -4.43 26.94
N VAL A 749 -46.08 -4.12 28.22
CA VAL A 749 -44.76 -3.80 28.77
C VAL A 749 -43.87 -5.06 28.80
N LEU A 750 -44.46 -6.19 29.24
CA LEU A 750 -43.74 -7.47 29.22
C LEU A 750 -43.38 -7.91 27.81
N ALA A 751 -44.32 -7.77 26.88
CA ALA A 751 -44.10 -8.10 25.46
C ALA A 751 -42.97 -7.24 24.89
N SER A 752 -43.00 -5.93 25.10
CA SER A 752 -41.94 -5.00 24.68
C SER A 752 -40.56 -5.34 25.33
N THR A 753 -40.56 -5.67 26.63
CA THR A 753 -39.35 -6.09 27.36
C THR A 753 -38.72 -7.34 26.75
N MET A 754 -39.52 -8.39 26.49
CA MET A 754 -39.06 -9.64 25.90
C MET A 754 -38.55 -9.43 24.46
N ALA A 755 -39.26 -8.62 23.65
CA ALA A 755 -38.84 -8.29 22.31
C ALA A 755 -37.50 -7.52 22.31
N PHE A 756 -37.35 -6.53 23.15
CA PHE A 756 -36.11 -5.75 23.28
C PHE A 756 -34.91 -6.62 23.69
N GLY A 757 -35.08 -7.43 24.76
CA GLY A 757 -34.05 -8.36 25.21
C GLY A 757 -33.66 -9.37 24.12
N THR A 758 -34.66 -9.93 23.39
CA THR A 758 -34.39 -10.87 22.29
C THR A 758 -33.70 -10.22 21.10
N LEU A 759 -34.12 -9.01 20.69
CA LEU A 759 -33.48 -8.30 19.58
C LEU A 759 -32.01 -7.96 19.89
N CYS A 760 -31.74 -7.38 21.08
CA CYS A 760 -30.38 -7.07 21.52
C CYS A 760 -29.47 -8.30 21.53
N SER A 761 -29.94 -9.37 22.19
CA SER A 761 -29.18 -10.61 22.32
C SER A 761 -28.98 -11.33 20.99
N SER A 762 -30.00 -11.32 20.11
CA SER A 762 -29.92 -11.86 18.75
C SER A 762 -28.89 -11.13 17.91
N ARG A 763 -28.80 -9.79 18.01
CA ARG A 763 -27.82 -9.00 17.30
C ARG A 763 -26.42 -9.32 17.79
N LEU A 764 -26.17 -9.42 19.08
CA LEU A 764 -24.86 -9.80 19.63
C LEU A 764 -24.43 -11.19 19.11
N VAL A 765 -25.34 -12.18 19.12
CA VAL A 765 -25.11 -13.53 18.57
C VAL A 765 -24.86 -13.46 17.06
N HIS A 766 -25.59 -12.60 16.34
CA HIS A 766 -25.46 -12.44 14.89
C HIS A 766 -24.09 -11.93 14.45
N GLY A 767 -23.37 -11.20 15.30
CA GLY A 767 -21.97 -10.83 15.03
C GLY A 767 -21.13 -12.04 14.65
N PHE A 768 -21.30 -13.19 15.30
CA PHE A 768 -20.59 -14.43 14.94
C PHE A 768 -21.05 -15.00 13.59
N ASN A 769 -22.28 -14.79 13.19
CA ASN A 769 -22.76 -15.16 11.86
C ASN A 769 -22.12 -14.30 10.77
N CYS A 770 -21.87 -13.02 11.02
CA CYS A 770 -21.33 -12.09 10.04
C CYS A 770 -19.83 -12.26 9.77
N LYS A 771 -19.08 -13.06 10.54
CA LYS A 771 -17.63 -13.29 10.35
C LYS A 771 -17.26 -13.92 9.00
N ALA A 772 -18.17 -14.68 8.39
CA ALA A 772 -17.92 -15.33 7.11
C ALA A 772 -19.19 -15.60 6.34
N ASN A 773 -19.08 -15.67 5.01
CA ASN A 773 -20.19 -16.05 4.13
C ASN A 773 -20.47 -17.57 4.14
N LYS A 774 -19.52 -18.39 4.56
CA LYS A 774 -19.62 -19.85 4.71
C LYS A 774 -19.90 -20.21 6.17
N PRO A 775 -20.48 -21.41 6.45
CA PRO A 775 -20.65 -21.88 7.81
C PRO A 775 -19.31 -22.05 8.54
N ILE A 776 -19.20 -21.53 9.76
CA ILE A 776 -17.96 -21.55 10.54
C ILE A 776 -18.12 -22.10 11.98
N ILE A 777 -19.32 -22.48 12.40
CA ILE A 777 -19.64 -22.82 13.80
C ILE A 777 -18.72 -23.92 14.37
N PHE A 778 -18.25 -24.85 13.55
CA PHE A 778 -17.36 -25.94 13.97
C PHE A 778 -15.89 -25.70 13.60
N THR A 779 -15.51 -24.48 13.25
CA THR A 779 -14.14 -24.14 12.86
C THR A 779 -13.45 -23.27 13.92
N LYS A 780 -12.10 -23.29 13.95
CA LYS A 780 -11.31 -22.41 14.82
C LYS A 780 -11.63 -20.93 14.55
N ARG A 781 -12.04 -20.59 13.34
CA ARG A 781 -12.38 -19.24 12.92
C ARG A 781 -13.56 -18.67 13.72
N PHE A 782 -14.46 -19.47 14.22
CA PHE A 782 -15.58 -19.03 15.05
C PHE A 782 -15.10 -18.27 16.30
N TRP A 783 -14.05 -18.76 16.94
CA TRP A 783 -13.52 -18.24 18.22
C TRP A 783 -12.30 -17.33 18.13
N ASN A 784 -11.73 -17.10 16.94
CA ASN A 784 -10.43 -16.43 16.77
C ASN A 784 -10.46 -14.90 16.96
N ASN A 785 -11.63 -14.26 16.98
CA ASN A 785 -11.76 -12.82 17.18
C ASN A 785 -12.07 -12.48 18.64
N ILE A 786 -11.03 -12.16 19.41
CA ILE A 786 -11.13 -11.83 20.82
C ILE A 786 -11.94 -10.53 21.07
N TYR A 787 -11.87 -9.56 20.14
CA TYR A 787 -12.61 -8.30 20.23
C TYR A 787 -14.12 -8.53 20.09
N LEU A 788 -14.53 -9.44 19.20
CA LEU A 788 -15.94 -9.80 19.04
C LEU A 788 -16.46 -10.56 20.26
N ILE A 789 -15.64 -11.47 20.83
CA ILE A 789 -15.98 -12.16 22.08
C ILE A 789 -16.14 -11.17 23.22
N GLY A 790 -15.22 -10.21 23.34
CA GLY A 790 -15.30 -9.14 24.35
C GLY A 790 -16.54 -8.26 24.17
N ALA A 791 -16.87 -7.85 22.95
CA ALA A 791 -18.05 -7.08 22.64
C ALA A 791 -19.34 -7.86 22.94
N PHE A 792 -19.37 -9.16 22.65
CA PHE A 792 -20.47 -10.06 22.96
C PHE A 792 -20.69 -10.16 24.49
N VAL A 793 -19.65 -10.46 25.25
CA VAL A 793 -19.72 -10.58 26.72
C VAL A 793 -20.17 -9.26 27.35
N LEU A 794 -19.56 -8.14 26.95
CA LEU A 794 -19.94 -6.82 27.46
C LEU A 794 -21.39 -6.47 27.10
N GLY A 795 -21.80 -6.72 25.87
CA GLY A 795 -23.18 -6.51 25.43
C GLY A 795 -24.20 -7.36 26.22
N CYS A 796 -23.87 -8.65 26.46
CA CYS A 796 -24.71 -9.52 27.29
C CYS A 796 -24.79 -9.03 28.73
N LEU A 797 -23.71 -8.57 29.34
CA LEU A 797 -23.70 -7.99 30.68
C LEU A 797 -24.57 -6.73 30.76
N LEU A 798 -24.45 -5.84 29.77
CA LEU A 798 -25.23 -4.60 29.73
C LEU A 798 -26.72 -4.86 29.58
N ILE A 799 -27.14 -5.71 28.62
CA ILE A 799 -28.56 -6.02 28.43
C ILE A 799 -29.13 -6.77 29.63
N THR A 800 -28.38 -7.70 30.22
CA THR A 800 -28.81 -8.41 31.44
C THR A 800 -28.97 -7.42 32.59
N GLY A 801 -28.05 -6.47 32.74
CA GLY A 801 -28.13 -5.41 33.72
C GLY A 801 -29.40 -4.55 33.59
N VAL A 802 -29.73 -4.13 32.36
CA VAL A 802 -30.97 -3.38 32.08
C VAL A 802 -32.24 -4.18 32.43
N LEU A 803 -32.24 -5.49 32.14
CA LEU A 803 -33.37 -6.37 32.38
C LEU A 803 -33.54 -6.75 33.89
N MET A 804 -32.45 -6.76 34.66
CA MET A 804 -32.45 -7.31 36.04
C MET A 804 -32.32 -6.24 37.12
N ILE A 805 -31.73 -5.08 36.87
CA ILE A 805 -31.51 -4.03 37.88
C ILE A 805 -32.73 -3.13 37.99
N PRO A 806 -33.46 -3.11 39.11
CA PRO A 806 -34.70 -2.35 39.27
C PRO A 806 -34.56 -0.83 38.99
N ALA A 807 -33.43 -0.25 39.34
CA ALA A 807 -33.16 1.17 39.13
C ALA A 807 -33.08 1.55 37.62
N LEU A 808 -32.67 0.60 36.77
CA LEU A 808 -32.60 0.78 35.31
C LEU A 808 -33.91 0.49 34.60
N GLN A 809 -34.76 -0.36 35.19
CA GLN A 809 -36.01 -0.81 34.54
C GLN A 809 -36.99 0.34 34.28
N GLY A 810 -37.14 1.29 35.22
CA GLY A 810 -37.95 2.48 35.00
C GLY A 810 -37.42 3.34 33.87
N MET A 811 -36.10 3.59 33.87
CA MET A 811 -35.42 4.39 32.84
C MET A 811 -35.56 3.80 31.43
N PHE A 812 -35.45 2.48 31.31
CA PHE A 812 -35.57 1.79 30.03
C PHE A 812 -36.99 1.30 29.72
N LYS A 813 -37.99 1.66 30.53
CA LYS A 813 -39.40 1.23 30.36
C LYS A 813 -39.52 -0.30 30.18
N VAL A 814 -38.76 -1.08 30.95
CA VAL A 814 -38.78 -2.54 30.93
C VAL A 814 -39.35 -3.09 32.24
N GLN A 815 -39.86 -4.30 32.20
CA GLN A 815 -40.42 -5.00 33.36
C GLN A 815 -39.50 -6.14 33.80
N THR A 816 -39.47 -6.45 35.09
CA THR A 816 -38.70 -7.59 35.62
C THR A 816 -39.17 -8.90 34.93
N LEU A 817 -38.23 -9.66 34.40
CA LEU A 817 -38.50 -10.96 33.79
C LEU A 817 -38.32 -12.07 34.81
N THR A 818 -39.18 -13.08 34.74
CA THR A 818 -38.99 -14.35 35.45
C THR A 818 -37.81 -15.11 34.80
N VAL A 819 -37.23 -16.05 35.54
CA VAL A 819 -36.14 -16.90 35.01
C VAL A 819 -36.54 -17.62 33.73
N ALA A 820 -37.79 -18.11 33.62
CA ALA A 820 -38.31 -18.79 32.43
C ALA A 820 -38.41 -17.83 31.23
N GLN A 821 -38.85 -16.59 31.44
CA GLN A 821 -38.90 -15.55 30.40
C GLN A 821 -37.51 -15.15 29.93
N LEU A 822 -36.57 -14.97 30.88
CA LEU A 822 -35.19 -14.68 30.57
C LEU A 822 -34.53 -15.79 29.75
N MET A 823 -34.75 -17.04 30.14
CA MET A 823 -34.28 -18.22 29.37
C MET A 823 -34.91 -18.30 27.98
N THR A 824 -36.17 -17.86 27.83
CA THR A 824 -36.83 -17.78 26.51
C THR A 824 -36.17 -16.71 25.65
N VAL A 825 -35.88 -15.54 26.19
CA VAL A 825 -35.18 -14.41 25.49
C VAL A 825 -33.82 -14.88 24.95
N TYR A 826 -32.99 -15.43 25.81
CA TYR A 826 -31.67 -15.93 25.41
C TYR A 826 -31.74 -17.18 24.53
N GLY A 827 -32.69 -18.07 24.78
CA GLY A 827 -32.89 -19.27 23.96
C GLY A 827 -33.24 -18.93 22.51
N LEU A 828 -34.16 -18.00 22.31
CA LEU A 828 -34.55 -17.50 20.98
C LEU A 828 -33.38 -16.73 20.30
N ALA A 829 -32.66 -15.94 21.07
CA ALA A 829 -31.49 -15.22 20.57
C ALA A 829 -30.39 -16.19 20.08
N LEU A 830 -30.07 -17.22 20.88
CA LEU A 830 -29.09 -18.23 20.53
C LEU A 830 -29.53 -19.11 19.35
N LEU A 831 -30.80 -19.33 19.18
CA LEU A 831 -31.36 -20.11 18.06
C LEU A 831 -31.07 -19.46 16.69
N ASN A 832 -30.84 -18.12 16.64
CA ASN A 832 -30.41 -17.44 15.42
C ASN A 832 -29.08 -17.98 14.88
N LEU A 833 -28.19 -18.44 15.75
CA LEU A 833 -26.88 -18.92 15.32
C LEU A 833 -27.01 -20.19 14.43
N PRO A 834 -27.55 -21.32 14.89
CA PRO A 834 -27.66 -22.52 14.08
C PRO A 834 -28.59 -22.32 12.85
N VAL A 835 -29.65 -21.55 12.98
CA VAL A 835 -30.60 -21.29 11.85
C VAL A 835 -29.86 -20.56 10.71
N ILE A 836 -29.17 -19.48 11.00
CA ILE A 836 -28.47 -18.72 9.97
C ILE A 836 -27.28 -19.52 9.42
N GLN A 837 -26.52 -20.25 10.24
CA GLN A 837 -25.44 -21.14 9.77
C GLN A 837 -25.98 -22.26 8.86
N LEU A 838 -27.16 -22.83 9.14
CA LEU A 838 -27.82 -23.80 8.28
C LEU A 838 -28.21 -23.17 6.94
N LEU A 839 -28.78 -21.97 6.94
CA LEU A 839 -29.13 -21.25 5.72
C LEU A 839 -27.87 -20.96 4.85
N LYS A 840 -26.76 -20.60 5.47
CA LYS A 840 -25.48 -20.45 4.77
C LYS A 840 -24.97 -21.75 4.17
N TRP A 841 -25.10 -22.86 4.91
CA TRP A 841 -24.75 -24.20 4.42
C TRP A 841 -25.57 -24.61 3.19
N ILE A 842 -26.88 -24.38 3.22
CA ILE A 842 -27.77 -24.66 2.09
C ILE A 842 -27.40 -23.86 0.85
N ARG A 843 -27.06 -22.56 1.05
CA ARG A 843 -26.62 -21.67 -0.05
C ARG A 843 -25.28 -22.08 -0.66
N THR A 844 -24.35 -22.54 0.16
CA THR A 844 -23.02 -22.97 -0.33
C THR A 844 -23.06 -24.29 -1.08
N ARG A 845 -24.04 -25.14 -0.84
CA ARG A 845 -24.26 -26.39 -1.60
C ARG A 845 -24.95 -26.18 -2.95
N LYS A 846 -25.68 -25.07 -3.13
CA LYS A 846 -26.38 -24.76 -4.38
C LYS A 846 -25.50 -24.02 -5.39
N LYS A 847 -24.31 -23.55 -5.00
CA LYS A 847 -23.26 -23.02 -5.85
C LYS A 847 -22.19 -24.11 -6.13
#